data_06067ae820f14f39b860f33c19d1c903
#
_entry.id   06067ae820f14f39b860f33c19d1c903
#
_cell.length_a   1.000
_cell.length_b   1.000
_cell.length_c   1.000
_cell.angle_alpha   90.00
_cell.angle_beta   90.00
_cell.angle_gamma   90.00
#
_symmetry.space_group_name_H-M   'P 1'
#
loop_
_entity.id
_entity.type
_entity.pdbx_description
1 polymer ?
#
loop_
_entity_poly.entity_id
_entity_poly.type
_entity_poly.pdbx_seq_one_letter_code
_entity_poly.pdbx_strand_id
1 'polypeptide(L)'
;MITLDSPELKNISPEKLGELLIEAKKAYYTGGKPIMDDHTYDTLEDILRKKLPYHRIFTKIGTEFFNTGFDKEKHAIPMGSQNKVNIIDDLIHYFELKKIPKDTEFVVQPKCDGISLEIVYKNGKLEKAITRGDGEIGDIITQNVVKMKNVVLELPKGFSGSVRCEIVMLDQDFKKLNQLVKKDTPALSREGDGEGFYSNSRNAASGISQRLDGQYSEYCSLYAVDIRENKVETHHDASLQNKKNGFSTETEKINLLKSLGFTTVDNFLCQNFDQVEKIYQQFLTKNRGEYPFEIDGLVVKINDLNLQHQLGAKNNRPKGQVAYKFPSRSTQTKIVNIDWQVGPMGTITPVAQVEPVEISGAVITFASLANYDLIKEKNININDIVEIQRRGDVIPHVEKVITKVNQGHILAPTHCPLCHTKLITENKFIKCPNIIKCPGQILGSLRLFCDTLEIKGISDKTIEKLYQLNLIKLPGDFYNLKVSDFENIPGLGTKSGTNIINEIQAKKSLTLRQILDAAIIPNFSSKRIIQIINAGFDTPEKILNITVPQLESLPGIQITLAEKIYQGIQSRKNFIESILNNVETHHDASLLKIKQTLLNKSFAITGTLSQPRKDIEEKIISLGGNISSSITSNTDYLITNETNSSSSKFKNAQKLGTKIITEAEFNKLAD
;
A
#
# COMPACT_ATOMS: atom_id res chain seq x y z
N MET A 1 -2.75 -5.68 14.76
CA MET A 1 -2.00 -5.94 13.52
C MET A 1 -2.40 -7.30 13.00
N ILE A 2 -2.59 -7.44 11.70
CA ILE A 2 -3.06 -8.66 11.08
C ILE A 2 -1.85 -9.46 10.64
N THR A 3 -1.79 -10.73 11.04
CA THR A 3 -0.79 -11.71 10.61
C THR A 3 -1.48 -12.80 9.79
N LEU A 4 -0.73 -13.56 9.00
CA LEU A 4 -1.27 -14.64 8.15
C LEU A 4 -2.10 -15.69 8.91
N ASP A 5 -1.76 -15.91 10.17
CA ASP A 5 -2.46 -16.83 11.05
C ASP A 5 -3.67 -16.20 11.74
N SER A 6 -3.94 -14.90 11.46
CA SER A 6 -5.11 -14.23 11.98
C SER A 6 -6.36 -14.94 11.49
N PRO A 7 -7.22 -15.42 12.39
CA PRO A 7 -8.45 -16.13 12.01
C PRO A 7 -9.36 -15.30 11.09
N GLU A 8 -9.21 -13.97 11.14
CA GLU A 8 -9.87 -13.02 10.25
C GLU A 8 -9.61 -13.31 8.79
N LEU A 9 -8.42 -13.86 8.49
CA LEU A 9 -8.00 -14.14 7.12
C LEU A 9 -8.55 -15.45 6.58
N LYS A 10 -8.80 -16.44 7.44
CA LYS A 10 -9.37 -17.75 7.02
C LYS A 10 -10.78 -17.60 6.46
N ASN A 11 -11.54 -16.62 6.91
CA ASN A 11 -12.93 -16.35 6.51
C ASN A 11 -13.16 -14.90 6.05
N ILE A 12 -12.08 -14.14 5.78
CA ILE A 12 -12.21 -12.76 5.29
C ILE A 12 -12.81 -12.80 3.88
N SER A 13 -13.86 -12.02 3.66
CA SER A 13 -14.34 -11.87 2.30
C SER A 13 -13.24 -11.25 1.44
N PRO A 14 -13.12 -11.62 0.17
CA PRO A 14 -12.12 -11.06 -0.71
C PRO A 14 -12.15 -9.52 -0.77
N GLU A 15 -13.32 -8.92 -0.61
CA GLU A 15 -13.49 -7.47 -0.58
C GLU A 15 -12.88 -6.86 0.68
N LYS A 16 -13.14 -7.44 1.85
CA LYS A 16 -12.55 -6.99 3.13
C LYS A 16 -11.04 -7.17 3.14
N LEU A 17 -10.56 -8.25 2.54
CA LEU A 17 -9.14 -8.48 2.38
C LEU A 17 -8.51 -7.39 1.51
N GLY A 18 -9.19 -6.98 0.44
CA GLY A 18 -8.73 -5.90 -0.41
C GLY A 18 -8.69 -4.54 0.28
N GLU A 19 -9.67 -4.24 1.12
CA GLU A 19 -9.69 -2.99 1.89
C GLU A 19 -8.58 -2.94 2.93
N LEU A 20 -8.40 -4.04 3.64
CA LEU A 20 -7.32 -4.20 4.60
C LEU A 20 -5.95 -4.01 3.94
N LEU A 21 -5.75 -4.55 2.76
CA LEU A 21 -4.51 -4.39 2.00
C LEU A 21 -4.32 -2.96 1.47
N ILE A 22 -5.40 -2.25 1.12
CA ILE A 22 -5.32 -0.82 0.78
C ILE A 22 -4.91 0.00 2.00
N GLU A 23 -5.47 -0.29 3.16
CA GLU A 23 -5.13 0.38 4.41
C GLU A 23 -3.68 0.10 4.83
N ALA A 24 -3.23 -1.14 4.72
CA ALA A 24 -1.84 -1.50 4.97
C ALA A 24 -0.88 -0.80 4.02
N LYS A 25 -1.22 -0.76 2.74
CA LYS A 25 -0.47 -0.05 1.72
C LYS A 25 -0.40 1.44 2.00
N LYS A 26 -1.51 2.03 2.44
CA LYS A 26 -1.57 3.42 2.87
C LYS A 26 -0.61 3.69 4.02
N ALA A 27 -0.69 2.94 5.11
CA ALA A 27 0.18 3.08 6.26
C ALA A 27 1.67 2.93 5.89
N TYR A 28 1.98 2.01 4.96
CA TYR A 28 3.33 1.76 4.48
C TYR A 28 3.94 2.94 3.71
N TYR A 29 3.18 3.55 2.78
CA TYR A 29 3.69 4.63 1.93
C TYR A 29 3.64 6.02 2.56
N THR A 30 2.89 6.21 3.64
CA THR A 30 2.76 7.54 4.29
C THR A 30 3.63 7.71 5.52
N GLY A 31 4.54 6.77 5.81
CA GLY A 31 5.35 6.82 7.04
C GLY A 31 4.55 6.63 8.32
N GLY A 32 3.28 6.21 8.21
CA GLY A 32 2.45 5.78 9.33
C GLY A 32 2.95 4.47 9.95
N LYS A 33 2.41 4.09 11.11
CA LYS A 33 2.69 2.75 11.67
C LYS A 33 2.08 1.71 10.72
N PRO A 34 2.87 0.82 10.09
CA PRO A 34 2.33 -0.24 9.25
C PRO A 34 1.36 -1.12 10.04
N ILE A 35 0.24 -1.44 9.43
CA ILE A 35 -0.80 -2.27 10.06
C ILE A 35 -0.59 -3.77 9.83
N MET A 36 0.30 -4.13 8.92
CA MET A 36 0.80 -5.48 8.68
C MET A 36 2.20 -5.42 8.07
N ASP A 37 2.94 -6.51 8.18
CA ASP A 37 4.25 -6.65 7.55
C ASP A 37 4.15 -6.99 6.05
N ASP A 38 5.25 -6.81 5.31
CA ASP A 38 5.31 -7.06 3.86
C ASP A 38 4.97 -8.51 3.51
N HIS A 39 5.38 -9.48 4.34
CA HIS A 39 5.10 -10.89 4.09
C HIS A 39 3.61 -11.18 4.26
N THR A 40 3.00 -10.67 5.33
CA THR A 40 1.56 -10.74 5.55
C THR A 40 0.83 -10.00 4.43
N TYR A 41 1.27 -8.79 4.07
CA TYR A 41 0.71 -8.03 2.96
C TYR A 41 0.77 -8.82 1.64
N ASP A 42 1.95 -9.35 1.29
CA ASP A 42 2.17 -10.08 0.06
C ASP A 42 1.35 -11.36 -0.02
N THR A 43 1.31 -12.12 1.08
CA THR A 43 0.52 -13.35 1.17
C THR A 43 -0.97 -13.06 1.06
N LEU A 44 -1.44 -12.02 1.73
CA LEU A 44 -2.84 -11.58 1.65
C LEU A 44 -3.19 -10.99 0.29
N GLU A 45 -2.25 -10.29 -0.33
CA GLU A 45 -2.40 -9.82 -1.71
C GLU A 45 -2.53 -10.99 -2.68
N ASP A 46 -1.74 -12.06 -2.49
CA ASP A 46 -1.82 -13.29 -3.29
C ASP A 46 -3.12 -14.07 -3.05
N ILE A 47 -3.60 -14.14 -1.81
CA ILE A 47 -4.89 -14.72 -1.47
C ILE A 47 -6.02 -13.90 -2.12
N LEU A 48 -5.97 -12.59 -2.01
CA LEU A 48 -6.94 -11.71 -2.66
C LEU A 48 -6.88 -11.85 -4.17
N ARG A 49 -5.69 -11.97 -4.74
CA ARG A 49 -5.48 -12.16 -6.18
C ARG A 49 -6.08 -13.46 -6.69
N LYS A 50 -5.99 -14.54 -5.89
CA LYS A 50 -6.64 -15.83 -6.21
C LYS A 50 -8.16 -15.74 -6.10
N LYS A 51 -8.69 -15.01 -5.11
CA LYS A 51 -10.14 -14.92 -4.84
C LYS A 51 -10.84 -13.83 -5.66
N LEU A 52 -10.19 -12.67 -5.89
CA LEU A 52 -10.70 -11.54 -6.67
C LEU A 52 -9.58 -10.96 -7.55
N PRO A 53 -9.26 -11.61 -8.69
CA PRO A 53 -8.15 -11.21 -9.57
C PRO A 53 -8.25 -9.76 -10.10
N TYR A 54 -9.44 -9.20 -10.10
CA TYR A 54 -9.75 -7.85 -10.61
C TYR A 54 -10.03 -6.83 -9.50
N HIS A 55 -9.64 -7.12 -8.25
CA HIS A 55 -9.82 -6.15 -7.18
C HIS A 55 -9.00 -4.87 -7.45
N ARG A 56 -9.55 -3.69 -7.12
CA ARG A 56 -8.96 -2.36 -7.38
C ARG A 56 -7.54 -2.18 -6.83
N ILE A 57 -7.15 -2.92 -5.80
CA ILE A 57 -5.79 -2.90 -5.27
C ILE A 57 -4.75 -3.35 -6.28
N PHE A 58 -5.14 -4.17 -7.25
CA PHE A 58 -4.25 -4.66 -8.31
C PHE A 58 -4.22 -3.75 -9.54
N THR A 59 -5.18 -2.84 -9.63
CA THR A 59 -5.29 -1.85 -10.72
C THR A 59 -4.82 -0.47 -10.29
N LYS A 60 -4.81 -0.18 -8.98
CA LYS A 60 -4.36 1.07 -8.39
C LYS A 60 -3.20 0.81 -7.45
N ILE A 61 -2.01 1.25 -7.83
CA ILE A 61 -0.76 1.12 -7.07
C ILE A 61 -0.47 2.51 -6.46
N GLY A 62 -0.36 2.64 -5.13
CA GLY A 62 0.22 3.79 -4.41
C GLY A 62 -0.68 5.01 -4.17
N THR A 63 -0.10 6.17 -4.20
CA THR A 63 -0.42 7.42 -3.53
C THR A 63 -1.52 8.31 -4.15
N GLU A 64 -2.49 7.84 -4.90
CA GLU A 64 -3.60 8.67 -5.43
C GLU A 64 -4.36 9.47 -4.34
N PHE A 65 -4.02 9.25 -3.07
CA PHE A 65 -4.76 9.78 -1.91
C PHE A 65 -4.05 10.90 -1.16
N PHE A 66 -2.84 11.36 -1.61
CA PHE A 66 -2.07 12.31 -0.81
C PHE A 66 -1.67 13.55 -1.60
N ASN A 67 -1.99 14.72 -1.06
CA ASN A 67 -1.36 15.97 -1.44
C ASN A 67 -0.04 16.09 -0.67
N THR A 68 1.06 15.66 -1.29
CA THR A 68 2.41 15.71 -0.72
C THR A 68 3.01 17.12 -0.76
N GLY A 69 2.34 18.07 -1.37
CA GLY A 69 2.86 19.41 -1.64
C GLY A 69 3.78 19.46 -2.88
N PHE A 70 4.01 18.32 -3.54
CA PHE A 70 4.68 18.25 -4.83
C PHE A 70 3.68 18.13 -5.97
N ASP A 71 4.05 18.67 -7.13
CA ASP A 71 3.33 18.42 -8.37
C ASP A 71 3.42 16.94 -8.73
N LYS A 72 2.39 16.41 -9.39
CA LYS A 72 2.33 15.00 -9.80
C LYS A 72 2.46 14.86 -11.30
N GLU A 73 3.10 13.76 -11.72
CA GLU A 73 3.30 13.44 -13.12
C GLU A 73 3.00 11.96 -13.38
N LYS A 74 2.45 11.67 -14.56
CA LYS A 74 2.21 10.29 -15.00
C LYS A 74 3.50 9.72 -15.57
N HIS A 75 3.84 8.48 -15.16
CA HIS A 75 4.96 7.75 -15.74
C HIS A 75 4.71 7.42 -17.22
N ALA A 76 5.72 7.60 -18.05
CA ALA A 76 5.67 7.18 -19.45
C ALA A 76 5.40 5.66 -19.56
N ILE A 77 5.93 4.89 -18.62
CA ILE A 77 5.70 3.45 -18.47
C ILE A 77 5.48 3.13 -17.00
N PRO A 78 4.36 2.47 -16.64
CA PRO A 78 4.03 2.18 -15.26
C PRO A 78 5.17 1.50 -14.48
N MET A 79 5.37 1.91 -13.23
CA MET A 79 6.35 1.36 -12.29
C MET A 79 5.72 0.27 -11.42
N GLY A 80 5.47 -0.90 -12.00
CA GLY A 80 4.84 -2.02 -11.30
C GLY A 80 5.74 -2.67 -10.25
N SER A 81 5.12 -3.40 -9.30
CA SER A 81 5.83 -4.27 -8.37
C SER A 81 6.33 -5.54 -9.09
N GLN A 82 7.31 -6.22 -8.49
CA GLN A 82 7.75 -7.53 -8.96
C GLN A 82 6.92 -8.65 -8.31
N ASN A 83 6.84 -9.81 -8.97
CA ASN A 83 6.40 -11.03 -8.32
C ASN A 83 7.47 -11.46 -7.31
N LYS A 84 7.09 -12.24 -6.30
CA LYS A 84 7.98 -12.59 -5.18
C LYS A 84 7.99 -14.09 -4.96
N VAL A 85 9.14 -14.61 -4.57
CA VAL A 85 9.36 -16.01 -4.12
C VAL A 85 10.29 -15.99 -2.91
N ASN A 86 10.16 -16.99 -2.04
CA ASN A 86 10.93 -17.05 -0.81
C ASN A 86 11.88 -18.25 -0.74
N ILE A 87 11.66 -19.28 -1.55
CA ILE A 87 12.50 -20.49 -1.64
C ILE A 87 12.84 -20.81 -3.09
N ILE A 88 13.89 -21.57 -3.29
CA ILE A 88 14.36 -21.92 -4.65
C ILE A 88 13.33 -22.70 -5.45
N ASP A 89 12.61 -23.62 -4.81
CA ASP A 89 11.58 -24.43 -5.50
C ASP A 89 10.46 -23.56 -6.07
N ASP A 90 10.04 -22.51 -5.35
CA ASP A 90 9.07 -21.53 -5.84
C ASP A 90 9.64 -20.73 -7.01
N LEU A 91 10.94 -20.40 -7.00
CA LEU A 91 11.61 -19.71 -8.09
C LEU A 91 11.63 -20.56 -9.36
N ILE A 92 12.02 -21.82 -9.24
CA ILE A 92 12.04 -22.78 -10.34
C ILE A 92 10.61 -22.96 -10.89
N HIS A 93 9.65 -23.25 -10.01
CA HIS A 93 8.24 -23.41 -10.39
C HIS A 93 7.65 -22.15 -11.05
N TYR A 94 8.03 -20.98 -10.55
CA TYR A 94 7.60 -19.69 -11.15
C TYR A 94 7.97 -19.60 -12.63
N PHE A 95 9.18 -20.01 -13.02
CA PHE A 95 9.64 -19.96 -14.40
C PHE A 95 9.20 -21.19 -15.22
N GLU A 96 9.08 -22.38 -14.63
CA GLU A 96 8.52 -23.58 -15.29
C GLU A 96 7.10 -23.36 -15.78
N LEU A 97 6.23 -22.73 -14.96
CA LEU A 97 4.87 -22.35 -15.34
C LEU A 97 4.83 -21.44 -16.56
N LYS A 98 5.93 -20.73 -16.87
CA LYS A 98 6.05 -19.88 -18.06
C LYS A 98 6.67 -20.57 -19.26
N LYS A 99 7.06 -21.85 -19.09
CA LYS A 99 7.65 -22.68 -20.14
C LYS A 99 8.85 -22.02 -20.83
N ILE A 100 9.73 -21.39 -20.03
CA ILE A 100 10.97 -20.81 -20.56
C ILE A 100 11.92 -21.91 -21.06
N PRO A 101 12.80 -21.64 -22.04
CA PRO A 101 13.85 -22.57 -22.47
C PRO A 101 14.74 -23.01 -21.32
N LYS A 102 15.23 -24.25 -21.35
CA LYS A 102 16.10 -24.80 -20.28
C LYS A 102 17.48 -24.12 -20.19
N ASP A 103 17.94 -23.56 -21.29
CA ASP A 103 19.20 -22.83 -21.45
C ASP A 103 19.05 -21.32 -21.21
N THR A 104 17.95 -20.90 -20.57
CA THR A 104 17.71 -19.50 -20.27
C THR A 104 18.74 -18.97 -19.28
N GLU A 105 19.43 -17.90 -19.67
CA GLU A 105 20.32 -17.15 -18.79
C GLU A 105 19.54 -16.16 -17.93
N PHE A 106 20.04 -15.94 -16.72
CA PHE A 106 19.48 -14.99 -15.76
C PHE A 106 20.52 -13.93 -15.35
N VAL A 107 20.05 -12.69 -15.18
CA VAL A 107 20.79 -11.64 -14.49
C VAL A 107 20.25 -11.54 -13.07
N VAL A 108 21.13 -11.69 -12.10
CA VAL A 108 20.81 -11.61 -10.65
C VAL A 108 21.40 -10.33 -10.09
N GLN A 109 20.59 -9.53 -9.39
CA GLN A 109 20.98 -8.25 -8.79
C GLN A 109 20.49 -8.18 -7.34
N PRO A 110 21.26 -7.56 -6.42
CA PRO A 110 20.76 -7.20 -5.10
C PRO A 110 19.51 -6.33 -5.21
N LYS A 111 18.49 -6.68 -4.45
CA LYS A 111 17.26 -5.90 -4.38
C LYS A 111 17.41 -4.82 -3.32
N CYS A 112 17.59 -3.57 -3.78
CA CYS A 112 17.66 -2.42 -2.90
C CYS A 112 16.39 -2.30 -2.05
N ASP A 113 16.55 -2.04 -0.78
CA ASP A 113 15.46 -1.64 0.10
C ASP A 113 15.42 -0.10 0.19
N GLY A 114 14.96 0.51 -0.89
CA GLY A 114 14.95 1.95 -1.13
C GLY A 114 13.60 2.46 -1.62
N ILE A 115 13.65 3.61 -2.25
CA ILE A 115 12.49 4.28 -2.87
C ILE A 115 12.70 4.33 -4.38
N SER A 116 11.78 3.74 -5.12
CA SER A 116 11.87 3.71 -6.58
C SER A 116 11.63 5.10 -7.18
N LEU A 117 12.44 5.45 -8.15
CA LEU A 117 12.46 6.74 -8.83
C LEU A 117 12.57 6.54 -10.33
N GLU A 118 11.89 7.37 -11.12
CA GLU A 118 12.10 7.54 -12.55
C GLU A 118 12.75 8.90 -12.79
N ILE A 119 13.92 8.92 -13.48
CA ILE A 119 14.57 10.14 -13.93
C ILE A 119 14.36 10.26 -15.44
N VAL A 120 13.69 11.32 -15.86
CA VAL A 120 13.40 11.61 -17.26
C VAL A 120 14.44 12.54 -17.81
N TYR A 121 15.04 12.16 -18.94
CA TYR A 121 16.00 12.95 -19.69
C TYR A 121 15.41 13.39 -21.02
N LYS A 122 15.68 14.65 -21.40
CA LYS A 122 15.29 15.21 -22.68
C LYS A 122 16.50 15.91 -23.31
N ASN A 123 16.86 15.45 -24.50
CA ASN A 123 18.04 15.94 -25.22
C ASN A 123 19.33 15.96 -24.37
N GLY A 124 19.54 14.89 -23.60
CA GLY A 124 20.69 14.70 -22.72
C GLY A 124 20.61 15.41 -21.37
N LYS A 125 19.61 16.24 -21.09
CA LYS A 125 19.46 16.94 -19.81
C LYS A 125 18.41 16.28 -18.93
N LEU A 126 18.70 16.19 -17.63
CA LEU A 126 17.71 15.79 -16.64
C LEU A 126 16.57 16.82 -16.63
N GLU A 127 15.36 16.38 -16.98
CA GLU A 127 14.17 17.21 -17.03
C GLU A 127 13.35 17.08 -15.74
N LYS A 128 13.06 15.83 -15.34
CA LYS A 128 12.23 15.52 -14.17
C LYS A 128 12.72 14.28 -13.44
N ALA A 129 12.46 14.23 -12.15
CA ALA A 129 12.64 13.05 -11.32
C ALA A 129 11.34 12.78 -10.56
N ILE A 130 10.75 11.60 -10.76
CA ILE A 130 9.37 11.26 -10.38
C ILE A 130 9.41 10.04 -9.47
N THR A 131 8.84 10.13 -8.25
CA THR A 131 8.72 8.98 -7.36
C THR A 131 7.80 7.94 -7.97
N ARG A 132 7.92 6.69 -7.54
CA ARG A 132 7.04 5.63 -8.02
C ARG A 132 5.55 5.95 -7.87
N GLY A 133 5.18 6.65 -6.80
CA GLY A 133 3.79 6.94 -6.49
C GLY A 133 2.93 5.68 -6.46
N ASP A 134 1.79 5.71 -7.14
CA ASP A 134 0.91 4.55 -7.31
C ASP A 134 1.37 3.58 -8.42
N GLY A 135 2.51 3.86 -9.04
CA GLY A 135 3.05 3.14 -10.18
C GLY A 135 2.58 3.67 -11.54
N GLU A 136 1.56 4.52 -11.58
CA GLU A 136 1.11 5.25 -12.78
C GLU A 136 1.41 6.76 -12.66
N ILE A 137 1.21 7.32 -11.46
CA ILE A 137 1.43 8.73 -11.15
C ILE A 137 2.31 8.84 -9.91
N GLY A 138 3.35 9.67 -9.97
CA GLY A 138 4.27 9.93 -8.86
C GLY A 138 4.48 11.42 -8.61
N ASP A 139 5.15 11.74 -7.51
CA ASP A 139 5.49 13.11 -7.12
C ASP A 139 6.78 13.56 -7.82
N ILE A 140 6.81 14.79 -8.34
CA ILE A 140 7.98 15.38 -8.96
C ILE A 140 8.90 15.91 -7.87
N ILE A 141 9.98 15.20 -7.57
CA ILE A 141 10.96 15.54 -6.54
C ILE A 141 12.32 15.98 -7.12
N THR A 142 12.31 16.53 -8.32
CA THR A 142 13.53 16.92 -9.05
C THR A 142 14.47 17.78 -8.21
N GLN A 143 13.94 18.75 -7.45
CA GLN A 143 14.71 19.65 -6.60
C GLN A 143 15.51 18.92 -5.49
N ASN A 144 15.04 17.76 -5.04
CA ASN A 144 15.72 16.93 -4.05
C ASN A 144 16.75 16.03 -4.72
N VAL A 145 16.36 15.43 -5.86
CA VAL A 145 17.20 14.46 -6.59
C VAL A 145 18.49 15.08 -7.11
N VAL A 146 18.46 16.32 -7.60
CA VAL A 146 19.67 17.01 -8.09
C VAL A 146 20.75 17.23 -7.01
N LYS A 147 20.38 17.13 -5.73
CA LYS A 147 21.29 17.23 -4.58
C LYS A 147 21.83 15.87 -4.12
N MET A 148 21.23 14.76 -4.59
CA MET A 148 21.61 13.41 -4.16
C MET A 148 22.93 12.97 -4.77
N LYS A 149 23.60 12.03 -4.10
CA LYS A 149 24.82 11.41 -4.60
C LYS A 149 24.52 10.54 -5.82
N ASN A 150 25.51 10.41 -6.70
CA ASN A 150 25.46 9.59 -7.91
C ASN A 150 24.37 10.01 -8.92
N VAL A 151 23.84 11.23 -8.80
CA VAL A 151 22.93 11.76 -9.83
C VAL A 151 23.73 12.11 -11.09
N VAL A 152 23.24 11.68 -12.24
CA VAL A 152 23.76 12.07 -13.55
C VAL A 152 22.88 13.19 -14.08
N LEU A 153 23.40 14.42 -14.12
CA LEU A 153 22.64 15.60 -14.57
C LEU A 153 22.59 15.73 -16.08
N GLU A 154 23.63 15.28 -16.76
CA GLU A 154 23.77 15.40 -18.22
C GLU A 154 24.20 14.07 -18.84
N LEU A 155 23.55 13.69 -19.90
CA LEU A 155 23.85 12.55 -20.77
C LEU A 155 24.31 13.05 -22.16
N PRO A 156 24.84 12.21 -23.05
CA PRO A 156 25.15 12.59 -24.40
C PRO A 156 23.99 13.30 -25.11
N LYS A 157 24.31 14.35 -25.88
CA LYS A 157 23.32 15.10 -26.69
C LYS A 157 22.52 14.13 -27.58
N GLY A 158 21.20 14.32 -27.63
CA GLY A 158 20.30 13.46 -28.40
C GLY A 158 19.66 12.34 -27.61
N PHE A 159 20.15 11.99 -26.40
CA PHE A 159 19.48 11.03 -25.56
C PHE A 159 18.17 11.61 -25.02
N SER A 160 17.07 10.91 -25.27
CA SER A 160 15.75 11.20 -24.65
C SER A 160 15.15 9.88 -24.20
N GLY A 161 14.81 9.80 -22.91
CA GLY A 161 14.31 8.57 -22.31
C GLY A 161 14.23 8.67 -20.81
N SER A 162 14.07 7.52 -20.14
CA SER A 162 14.06 7.49 -18.69
C SER A 162 14.98 6.42 -18.10
N VAL A 163 15.53 6.72 -16.93
CA VAL A 163 16.33 5.80 -16.13
C VAL A 163 15.62 5.55 -14.82
N ARG A 164 15.39 4.28 -14.50
CA ARG A 164 14.85 3.86 -13.22
C ARG A 164 15.96 3.68 -12.22
N CYS A 165 15.79 4.34 -11.09
CA CYS A 165 16.74 4.30 -9.98
C CYS A 165 16.02 3.88 -8.69
N GLU A 166 16.81 3.47 -7.71
CA GLU A 166 16.41 3.38 -6.31
C GLU A 166 17.17 4.43 -5.51
N ILE A 167 16.42 5.21 -4.73
CA ILE A 167 16.99 6.11 -3.73
C ILE A 167 17.28 5.28 -2.50
N VAL A 168 18.53 5.20 -2.10
CA VAL A 168 18.97 4.50 -0.90
C VAL A 168 19.78 5.43 0.00
N MET A 169 19.90 5.09 1.26
CA MET A 169 20.82 5.75 2.18
C MET A 169 21.88 4.76 2.63
N LEU A 170 23.14 5.10 2.41
CA LEU A 170 24.26 4.26 2.85
C LEU A 170 24.32 4.25 4.38
N ASP A 171 24.69 3.12 4.98
CA ASP A 171 24.77 2.96 6.44
C ASP A 171 25.64 4.01 7.13
N GLN A 172 26.75 4.38 6.49
CA GLN A 172 27.62 5.46 7.00
C GLN A 172 26.95 6.84 6.96
N ASP A 173 26.13 7.12 5.94
CA ASP A 173 25.40 8.38 5.80
C ASP A 173 24.21 8.44 6.73
N PHE A 174 23.54 7.31 6.95
CA PHE A 174 22.47 7.18 7.94
C PHE A 174 22.96 7.48 9.36
N LYS A 175 24.14 6.94 9.74
CA LYS A 175 24.75 7.24 11.04
C LYS A 175 25.09 8.72 11.19
N LYS A 176 25.70 9.33 10.14
CA LYS A 176 26.02 10.76 10.14
C LYS A 176 24.78 11.63 10.25
N LEU A 177 23.74 11.34 9.46
CA LEU A 177 22.49 12.09 9.46
C LEU A 177 21.83 12.08 10.83
N ASN A 178 21.68 10.91 11.46
CA ASN A 178 21.07 10.80 12.78
C ASN A 178 21.85 11.60 13.85
N GLN A 179 23.17 11.69 13.73
CA GLN A 179 23.98 12.55 14.62
C GLN A 179 23.73 14.04 14.40
N LEU A 180 23.56 14.48 13.15
CA LEU A 180 23.27 15.87 12.81
C LEU A 180 21.88 16.30 13.29
N VAL A 181 20.87 15.50 12.99
CA VAL A 181 19.49 15.78 13.38
C VAL A 181 19.33 15.85 14.90
N LYS A 182 20.09 15.02 15.66
CA LYS A 182 20.16 15.13 17.13
C LYS A 182 20.69 16.49 17.59
N LYS A 183 21.67 17.08 16.89
CA LYS A 183 22.24 18.38 17.23
C LYS A 183 21.30 19.55 16.91
N ASP A 184 20.62 19.46 15.78
CA ASP A 184 19.77 20.54 15.27
C ASP A 184 18.39 20.61 15.94
N THR A 185 17.98 19.55 16.62
CA THR A 185 16.67 19.44 17.29
C THR A 185 16.77 18.85 18.71
N PRO A 186 17.45 19.52 19.65
CA PRO A 186 17.64 19.02 21.02
C PRO A 186 16.31 18.83 21.78
N ALA A 187 15.27 19.57 21.42
CA ALA A 187 13.96 19.52 22.08
C ALA A 187 13.03 18.39 21.60
N LEU A 188 13.41 17.65 20.56
CA LEU A 188 12.63 16.53 20.01
C LEU A 188 13.17 15.16 20.40
N SER A 189 14.25 15.08 21.17
CA SER A 189 14.70 13.83 21.79
C SER A 189 13.73 13.46 22.92
N ARG A 190 12.70 12.68 22.56
CA ARG A 190 11.74 12.12 23.52
C ARG A 190 12.46 11.06 24.37
N GLU A 191 12.40 11.21 25.69
CA GLU A 191 12.68 10.12 26.62
C GLU A 191 11.84 8.89 26.23
N GLY A 192 12.51 7.83 25.79
CA GLY A 192 11.88 6.54 25.52
C GLY A 192 12.05 5.94 24.13
N ASP A 193 12.43 6.71 23.10
CA ASP A 193 12.70 6.15 21.78
C ASP A 193 14.22 6.14 21.53
N GLY A 194 14.79 4.93 21.41
CA GLY A 194 16.22 4.73 21.21
C GLY A 194 16.77 5.54 20.05
N GLU A 195 17.86 6.18 20.31
CA GLU A 195 18.96 6.65 19.46
C GLU A 195 18.71 6.99 17.98
N GLY A 196 17.75 7.82 17.58
CA GLY A 196 17.74 8.37 16.22
C GLY A 196 16.40 8.95 15.79
N PHE A 197 16.43 9.97 14.94
CA PHE A 197 15.23 10.58 14.37
C PHE A 197 14.54 9.63 13.36
N TYR A 198 15.33 8.85 12.62
CA TYR A 198 14.84 7.81 11.71
C TYR A 198 15.17 6.42 12.23
N SER A 199 14.20 5.50 12.15
CA SER A 199 14.34 4.14 12.68
C SER A 199 15.24 3.25 11.82
N ASN A 200 15.36 3.51 10.52
CA ASN A 200 16.24 2.79 9.60
C ASN A 200 16.57 3.64 8.36
N SER A 201 17.56 3.20 7.58
CA SER A 201 18.07 3.89 6.40
C SER A 201 17.00 4.08 5.31
N ARG A 202 16.09 3.12 5.14
CA ARG A 202 14.98 3.22 4.20
C ARG A 202 13.97 4.31 4.59
N ASN A 203 13.57 4.35 5.87
CA ASN A 203 12.65 5.37 6.36
C ASN A 203 13.29 6.76 6.28
N ALA A 204 14.59 6.86 6.52
CA ALA A 204 15.34 8.10 6.34
C ALA A 204 15.34 8.53 4.87
N ALA A 205 15.67 7.63 3.94
CA ALA A 205 15.64 7.92 2.50
C ALA A 205 14.25 8.36 2.04
N SER A 206 13.19 7.69 2.52
CA SER A 206 11.80 8.04 2.21
C SER A 206 11.43 9.42 2.73
N GLY A 207 11.67 9.69 4.01
CA GLY A 207 11.31 10.96 4.63
C GLY A 207 12.07 12.14 4.01
N ILE A 208 13.37 11.97 3.72
CA ILE A 208 14.20 13.02 3.12
C ILE A 208 13.84 13.27 1.66
N SER A 209 13.62 12.22 0.88
CA SER A 209 13.27 12.38 -0.55
C SER A 209 11.97 13.16 -0.76
N GLN A 210 11.08 13.17 0.24
CA GLN A 210 9.79 13.86 0.22
C GLN A 210 9.77 15.19 1.00
N ARG A 211 10.92 15.72 1.42
CA ARG A 211 10.99 17.04 2.07
C ARG A 211 10.81 18.15 1.05
N LEU A 212 9.88 19.07 1.32
CA LEU A 212 9.64 20.23 0.43
C LEU A 212 10.82 21.23 0.41
N ASP A 213 11.62 21.29 1.47
CA ASP A 213 12.81 22.14 1.55
C ASP A 213 14.06 21.50 0.91
N GLY A 214 14.00 20.21 0.59
CA GLY A 214 15.10 19.42 0.03
C GLY A 214 16.32 19.35 0.93
N GLN A 215 16.17 19.60 2.25
CA GLN A 215 17.27 19.53 3.22
C GLN A 215 17.68 18.06 3.45
N TYR A 216 18.96 17.80 3.60
CA TYR A 216 19.59 16.48 3.80
C TYR A 216 19.52 15.53 2.60
N SER A 217 19.07 15.98 1.42
CA SER A 217 19.03 15.13 0.21
C SER A 217 20.41 14.62 -0.22
N GLU A 218 21.48 15.34 0.14
CA GLU A 218 22.88 14.96 -0.11
C GLU A 218 23.33 13.71 0.64
N TYR A 219 22.56 13.22 1.62
CA TYR A 219 22.81 11.94 2.30
C TYR A 219 22.17 10.74 1.59
N CYS A 220 21.29 10.98 0.61
CA CYS A 220 20.71 9.95 -0.22
C CYS A 220 21.61 9.68 -1.45
N SER A 221 21.63 8.42 -1.89
CA SER A 221 22.38 7.96 -3.06
C SER A 221 21.46 7.28 -4.08
N LEU A 222 21.73 7.46 -5.37
CA LEU A 222 20.97 6.87 -6.46
C LEU A 222 21.70 5.65 -7.05
N TYR A 223 20.97 4.56 -7.24
CA TYR A 223 21.43 3.36 -7.93
C TYR A 223 20.50 3.07 -9.11
N ALA A 224 21.03 3.06 -10.32
CA ALA A 224 20.26 2.78 -11.53
C ALA A 224 19.99 1.27 -11.66
N VAL A 225 18.75 0.91 -11.99
CA VAL A 225 18.29 -0.48 -12.07
C VAL A 225 17.68 -0.85 -13.43
N ASP A 226 17.30 0.15 -14.25
CA ASP A 226 16.75 -0.06 -15.59
C ASP A 226 16.88 1.22 -16.43
N ILE A 227 16.96 1.09 -17.76
CA ILE A 227 16.99 2.21 -18.70
C ILE A 227 16.00 1.95 -19.83
N ARG A 228 15.37 3.03 -20.29
CA ARG A 228 14.41 3.01 -21.38
C ARG A 228 14.62 4.24 -22.27
N GLU A 229 14.81 4.00 -23.55
CA GLU A 229 14.91 5.06 -24.56
C GLU A 229 13.52 5.33 -25.14
N ASN A 230 13.15 6.61 -25.24
CA ASN A 230 12.01 7.02 -26.04
C ASN A 230 12.48 7.05 -27.50
N LYS A 231 11.79 6.32 -28.39
CA LYS A 231 12.03 6.42 -29.84
C LYS A 231 11.71 7.85 -30.29
N VAL A 232 12.73 8.70 -30.39
CA VAL A 232 12.61 9.93 -31.16
C VAL A 232 13.21 9.62 -32.53
N GLU A 233 12.41 9.78 -33.58
CA GLU A 233 12.92 9.81 -34.96
C GLU A 233 13.89 10.98 -35.10
N THR A 234 15.18 10.74 -34.92
CA THR A 234 16.22 11.70 -35.26
C THR A 234 16.98 11.17 -36.47
N HIS A 235 16.78 11.84 -37.59
CA HIS A 235 17.73 11.81 -38.73
C HIS A 235 19.10 12.33 -38.27
N HIS A 236 20.16 11.55 -38.57
CA HIS A 236 21.59 11.79 -38.45
C HIS A 236 22.30 11.18 -37.24
N ASP A 237 22.58 9.88 -37.35
CA ASP A 237 23.92 9.32 -37.15
C ASP A 237 23.99 7.87 -37.67
N ALA A 238 24.80 7.60 -38.71
CA ALA A 238 24.84 6.31 -39.40
C ALA A 238 25.49 5.18 -38.57
N SER A 239 26.13 5.46 -37.46
CA SER A 239 26.79 4.48 -36.58
C SER A 239 25.84 3.79 -35.62
N LEU A 240 24.67 4.38 -35.33
CA LEU A 240 23.60 3.82 -34.48
C LEU A 240 22.43 3.21 -35.26
N GLN A 241 22.44 3.35 -36.61
CA GLN A 241 21.34 2.91 -37.48
C GLN A 241 21.27 1.39 -37.72
N ASN A 242 22.19 0.58 -37.23
CA ASN A 242 22.20 -0.87 -37.48
C ASN A 242 21.49 -1.73 -36.40
N LYS A 243 20.93 -1.14 -35.35
CA LYS A 243 20.07 -1.89 -34.39
C LYS A 243 18.63 -1.38 -34.45
N LYS A 244 17.85 -1.93 -35.34
CA LYS A 244 16.42 -1.62 -35.53
C LYS A 244 15.52 -1.88 -34.31
N ASN A 245 16.00 -2.52 -33.26
CA ASN A 245 15.25 -2.86 -32.06
C ASN A 245 16.19 -2.79 -30.85
N GLY A 246 16.29 -1.69 -30.11
CA GLY A 246 16.74 -1.65 -28.75
C GLY A 246 17.77 -2.72 -28.28
N PHE A 247 17.94 -2.85 -26.98
CA PHE A 247 18.79 -3.87 -26.36
C PHE A 247 18.25 -5.29 -26.62
N SER A 248 19.14 -6.27 -26.74
CA SER A 248 18.78 -7.69 -26.81
C SER A 248 18.82 -8.37 -25.44
N THR A 249 19.64 -7.86 -24.51
CA THR A 249 19.84 -8.47 -23.19
C THR A 249 19.80 -7.44 -22.04
N GLU A 250 19.45 -7.91 -20.83
CA GLU A 250 19.57 -7.11 -19.61
C GLU A 250 21.02 -6.68 -19.34
N THR A 251 21.99 -7.53 -19.68
CA THR A 251 23.40 -7.23 -19.56
C THR A 251 23.82 -6.03 -20.42
N GLU A 252 23.29 -5.92 -21.64
CA GLU A 252 23.54 -4.75 -22.50
C GLU A 252 23.00 -3.46 -21.89
N LYS A 253 21.80 -3.49 -21.29
CA LYS A 253 21.21 -2.33 -20.61
C LYS A 253 22.07 -1.88 -19.41
N ILE A 254 22.55 -2.82 -18.61
CA ILE A 254 23.39 -2.54 -17.45
C ILE A 254 24.73 -1.93 -17.91
N ASN A 255 25.33 -2.46 -18.95
CA ASN A 255 26.59 -1.95 -19.51
C ASN A 255 26.42 -0.52 -20.07
N LEU A 256 25.27 -0.24 -20.72
CA LEU A 256 24.97 1.13 -21.15
C LEU A 256 24.82 2.06 -19.95
N LEU A 257 24.08 1.69 -18.91
CA LEU A 257 23.95 2.51 -17.70
C LEU A 257 25.32 2.87 -17.13
N LYS A 258 26.23 1.88 -17.02
CA LYS A 258 27.60 2.13 -16.55
C LYS A 258 28.37 3.07 -17.48
N SER A 259 28.29 2.90 -18.81
CA SER A 259 28.95 3.75 -19.78
C SER A 259 28.42 5.19 -19.79
N LEU A 260 27.16 5.39 -19.40
CA LEU A 260 26.54 6.70 -19.23
C LEU A 260 26.85 7.34 -17.86
N GLY A 261 27.68 6.71 -17.02
CA GLY A 261 28.11 7.23 -15.73
C GLY A 261 27.19 6.94 -14.56
N PHE A 262 26.17 6.11 -14.73
CA PHE A 262 25.30 5.71 -13.63
C PHE A 262 25.96 4.70 -12.71
N THR A 263 25.78 4.87 -11.41
CA THR A 263 26.10 3.84 -10.42
C THR A 263 25.00 2.77 -10.46
N THR A 264 25.39 1.52 -10.65
CA THR A 264 24.47 0.37 -10.66
C THR A 264 24.78 -0.54 -9.47
N VAL A 265 23.80 -1.36 -9.06
CA VAL A 265 24.05 -2.47 -8.13
C VAL A 265 24.92 -3.54 -8.79
N ASP A 266 25.50 -4.43 -7.98
CA ASP A 266 26.19 -5.62 -8.50
C ASP A 266 25.26 -6.43 -9.39
N ASN A 267 25.85 -7.11 -10.38
CA ASN A 267 25.08 -7.95 -11.28
C ASN A 267 25.87 -9.22 -11.61
N PHE A 268 25.15 -10.33 -11.61
CA PHE A 268 25.70 -11.66 -11.80
C PHE A 268 24.94 -12.36 -12.93
N LEU A 269 25.67 -12.77 -13.97
CA LEU A 269 25.11 -13.59 -15.06
C LEU A 269 25.13 -15.05 -14.61
N CYS A 270 23.95 -15.68 -14.60
CA CYS A 270 23.74 -17.06 -14.19
C CYS A 270 23.14 -17.85 -15.35
N GLN A 271 23.66 -19.03 -15.63
CA GLN A 271 23.23 -19.89 -16.73
C GLN A 271 22.18 -20.92 -16.31
N ASN A 272 21.90 -21.05 -15.02
CA ASN A 272 20.92 -21.98 -14.46
C ASN A 272 20.53 -21.57 -13.06
N PHE A 273 19.52 -22.25 -12.49
CA PHE A 273 19.03 -21.99 -11.15
C PHE A 273 20.01 -22.34 -10.04
N ASP A 274 20.92 -23.31 -10.25
CA ASP A 274 21.95 -23.66 -9.26
C ASP A 274 22.93 -22.50 -9.04
N GLN A 275 23.29 -21.77 -10.10
CA GLN A 275 24.11 -20.57 -9.99
C GLN A 275 23.34 -19.43 -9.31
N VAL A 276 22.04 -19.27 -9.60
CA VAL A 276 21.19 -18.30 -8.91
C VAL A 276 21.13 -18.60 -7.41
N GLU A 277 20.92 -19.87 -7.03
CA GLU A 277 20.90 -20.28 -5.63
C GLU A 277 22.24 -20.08 -4.93
N LYS A 278 23.34 -20.37 -5.62
CA LYS A 278 24.69 -20.10 -5.08
C LYS A 278 24.91 -18.63 -4.75
N ILE A 279 24.50 -17.72 -5.64
CA ILE A 279 24.56 -16.27 -5.38
C ILE A 279 23.64 -15.90 -4.21
N TYR A 280 22.41 -16.44 -4.17
CA TYR A 280 21.48 -16.19 -3.07
C TYR A 280 22.08 -16.58 -1.72
N GLN A 281 22.68 -17.78 -1.61
CA GLN A 281 23.31 -18.26 -0.40
C GLN A 281 24.55 -17.42 0.00
N GLN A 282 25.33 -16.93 -0.95
CA GLN A 282 26.43 -15.99 -0.68
C GLN A 282 25.92 -14.69 -0.05
N PHE A 283 24.85 -14.13 -0.60
CA PHE A 283 24.25 -12.91 -0.02
C PHE A 283 23.62 -13.17 1.33
N LEU A 284 22.93 -14.30 1.50
CA LEU A 284 22.27 -14.65 2.75
C LEU A 284 23.26 -14.83 3.91
N THR A 285 24.41 -15.46 3.66
CA THR A 285 25.36 -15.84 4.70
C THR A 285 26.43 -14.79 4.96
N LYS A 286 26.84 -14.01 3.99
CA LYS A 286 27.97 -13.09 4.10
C LYS A 286 27.62 -11.67 3.57
N ASN A 287 27.32 -11.56 2.30
CA ASN A 287 27.31 -10.27 1.60
C ASN A 287 26.18 -9.34 2.08
N ARG A 288 25.05 -9.88 2.60
CA ARG A 288 23.95 -9.06 3.10
C ARG A 288 24.38 -8.15 4.25
N GLY A 289 25.25 -8.62 5.14
CA GLY A 289 25.76 -7.84 6.27
C GLY A 289 26.86 -6.84 5.91
N GLU A 290 27.52 -7.05 4.77
CA GLU A 290 28.63 -6.23 4.27
C GLU A 290 28.19 -5.25 3.17
N TYR A 291 26.94 -5.35 2.69
CA TYR A 291 26.42 -4.46 1.66
C TYR A 291 26.27 -3.04 2.20
N PRO A 292 26.60 -2.00 1.42
CA PRO A 292 26.67 -0.63 1.95
C PRO A 292 25.32 -0.01 2.32
N PHE A 293 24.22 -0.66 1.99
CA PHE A 293 22.85 -0.27 2.32
C PHE A 293 21.95 -1.50 2.43
N GLU A 294 20.77 -1.35 3.01
CA GLU A 294 19.84 -2.46 3.22
C GLU A 294 19.35 -3.06 1.90
N ILE A 295 19.36 -4.41 1.84
CA ILE A 295 18.80 -5.22 0.77
C ILE A 295 17.84 -6.25 1.33
N ASP A 296 16.72 -6.48 0.64
CA ASP A 296 15.64 -7.37 1.10
C ASP A 296 15.50 -8.67 0.31
N GLY A 297 16.41 -8.90 -0.63
CA GLY A 297 16.46 -10.07 -1.50
C GLY A 297 17.36 -9.87 -2.71
N LEU A 298 17.13 -10.69 -3.71
CA LEU A 298 17.72 -10.55 -5.05
C LEU A 298 16.61 -10.37 -6.09
N VAL A 299 16.91 -9.69 -7.18
CA VAL A 299 16.05 -9.64 -8.36
C VAL A 299 16.64 -10.57 -9.40
N VAL A 300 15.88 -11.59 -9.79
CA VAL A 300 16.24 -12.55 -10.84
C VAL A 300 15.48 -12.14 -12.10
N LYS A 301 16.22 -11.81 -13.16
CA LYS A 301 15.68 -11.37 -14.45
C LYS A 301 16.13 -12.33 -15.55
N ILE A 302 15.27 -12.66 -16.48
CA ILE A 302 15.68 -13.35 -17.72
C ILE A 302 16.59 -12.40 -18.49
N ASN A 303 17.78 -12.86 -18.95
CA ASN A 303 18.72 -12.01 -19.65
C ASN A 303 18.22 -11.62 -21.05
N ASP A 304 17.52 -12.49 -21.75
CA ASP A 304 16.92 -12.24 -23.07
C ASP A 304 15.68 -11.33 -22.98
N LEU A 305 15.78 -10.12 -23.51
CA LEU A 305 14.70 -9.14 -23.51
C LEU A 305 13.57 -9.50 -24.47
N ASN A 306 13.81 -10.23 -25.56
CA ASN A 306 12.75 -10.70 -26.44
C ASN A 306 11.86 -11.71 -25.73
N LEU A 307 12.48 -12.62 -24.97
CA LEU A 307 11.74 -13.57 -24.14
C LEU A 307 10.95 -12.84 -23.03
N GLN A 308 11.53 -11.84 -22.37
CA GLN A 308 10.80 -11.02 -21.40
C GLN A 308 9.58 -10.33 -22.04
N HIS A 309 9.72 -9.78 -23.25
CA HIS A 309 8.63 -9.12 -23.98
C HIS A 309 7.53 -10.10 -24.37
N GLN A 310 7.88 -11.33 -24.82
CA GLN A 310 6.92 -12.38 -25.12
C GLN A 310 6.11 -12.80 -23.89
N LEU A 311 6.75 -12.91 -22.74
CA LEU A 311 6.09 -13.22 -21.46
C LEU A 311 5.18 -12.09 -21.00
N GLY A 312 5.54 -10.85 -21.32
CA GLY A 312 4.79 -9.64 -21.00
C GLY A 312 4.66 -9.38 -19.50
N ALA A 313 3.61 -8.65 -19.13
CA ALA A 313 3.30 -8.33 -17.74
C ALA A 313 1.86 -8.75 -17.38
N LYS A 314 1.59 -8.92 -16.10
CA LYS A 314 0.24 -9.11 -15.57
C LYS A 314 0.06 -8.15 -14.39
N ASN A 315 -0.94 -7.26 -14.47
CA ASN A 315 -1.20 -6.23 -13.46
C ASN A 315 0.05 -5.37 -13.18
N ASN A 316 0.67 -4.86 -14.22
CA ASN A 316 1.92 -4.08 -14.20
C ASN A 316 3.12 -4.82 -13.58
N ARG A 317 3.05 -6.14 -13.35
CA ARG A 317 4.17 -6.98 -12.87
C ARG A 317 4.80 -7.72 -14.04
N PRO A 318 6.06 -7.42 -14.40
CA PRO A 318 6.76 -8.15 -15.45
C PRO A 318 6.87 -9.63 -15.10
N LYS A 319 6.59 -10.51 -16.09
CA LYS A 319 6.68 -11.96 -15.88
C LYS A 319 8.08 -12.52 -16.09
N GLY A 320 8.94 -11.78 -16.78
CA GLY A 320 10.34 -12.18 -17.04
C GLY A 320 11.29 -11.86 -15.89
N GLN A 321 10.77 -11.36 -14.75
CA GLN A 321 11.57 -11.06 -13.56
C GLN A 321 10.79 -11.35 -12.27
N VAL A 322 11.52 -11.67 -11.21
CA VAL A 322 10.96 -12.02 -9.91
C VAL A 322 11.90 -11.61 -8.79
N ALA A 323 11.36 -11.16 -7.67
CA ALA A 323 12.10 -10.89 -6.46
C ALA A 323 12.23 -12.18 -5.63
N TYR A 324 13.47 -12.63 -5.41
CA TYR A 324 13.81 -13.76 -4.52
C TYR A 324 14.18 -13.19 -3.16
N LYS A 325 13.24 -13.22 -2.23
CA LYS A 325 13.33 -12.53 -0.94
C LYS A 325 14.20 -13.29 0.05
N PHE A 326 14.96 -12.55 0.86
CA PHE A 326 15.62 -13.13 2.03
C PHE A 326 14.61 -13.41 3.14
N PRO A 327 14.87 -14.40 4.00
CA PRO A 327 14.08 -14.57 5.22
C PRO A 327 14.21 -13.32 6.10
N SER A 328 13.12 -13.00 6.77
CA SER A 328 13.10 -11.86 7.70
C SER A 328 14.10 -12.08 8.83
N ARG A 329 14.75 -11.01 9.30
CA ARG A 329 15.66 -11.10 10.44
C ARG A 329 14.86 -11.40 11.70
N SER A 330 15.33 -12.35 12.50
CA SER A 330 14.76 -12.69 13.80
C SER A 330 15.80 -12.63 14.90
N THR A 331 15.35 -12.45 16.12
CA THR A 331 16.21 -12.51 17.32
C THR A 331 15.42 -13.07 18.49
N GLN A 332 16.14 -13.47 19.53
CA GLN A 332 15.52 -14.01 20.74
C GLN A 332 15.50 -12.95 21.83
N THR A 333 14.40 -12.89 22.56
CA THR A 333 14.23 -12.02 23.72
C THR A 333 13.25 -12.64 24.70
N LYS A 334 13.22 -12.09 25.91
CA LYS A 334 12.34 -12.54 26.99
C LYS A 334 11.09 -11.68 27.06
N ILE A 335 9.93 -12.30 27.22
CA ILE A 335 8.66 -11.59 27.49
C ILE A 335 8.65 -11.11 28.95
N VAL A 336 8.57 -9.80 29.13
CA VAL A 336 8.52 -9.16 30.46
C VAL A 336 7.08 -9.04 30.94
N ASN A 337 6.17 -8.65 30.04
CA ASN A 337 4.75 -8.44 30.34
C ASN A 337 3.91 -8.64 29.09
N ILE A 338 2.59 -8.76 29.25
CA ILE A 338 1.63 -8.72 28.14
C ILE A 338 0.58 -7.67 28.43
N ASP A 339 0.57 -6.63 27.60
CA ASP A 339 -0.40 -5.57 27.65
C ASP A 339 -1.61 -5.88 26.77
N TRP A 340 -2.80 -5.49 27.23
CA TRP A 340 -4.06 -5.69 26.53
C TRP A 340 -4.58 -4.34 26.03
N GLN A 341 -4.39 -4.06 24.77
CA GLN A 341 -4.76 -2.80 24.14
C GLN A 341 -6.19 -2.83 23.61
N VAL A 342 -6.88 -1.70 23.74
CA VAL A 342 -8.28 -1.55 23.28
C VAL A 342 -8.29 -0.78 21.97
N GLY A 343 -8.66 -1.43 20.90
CA GLY A 343 -8.77 -0.79 19.58
C GLY A 343 -10.07 0.04 19.43
N PRO A 344 -10.17 0.83 18.35
CA PRO A 344 -11.29 1.76 18.11
C PRO A 344 -12.66 1.07 17.97
N MET A 345 -12.67 -0.22 17.62
CA MET A 345 -13.87 -1.05 17.50
C MET A 345 -14.07 -1.95 18.72
N GLY A 346 -13.38 -1.65 19.85
CA GLY A 346 -13.46 -2.39 21.09
C GLY A 346 -12.70 -3.71 21.12
N THR A 347 -12.02 -4.11 20.06
CA THR A 347 -11.22 -5.33 20.03
C THR A 347 -10.06 -5.21 21.01
N ILE A 348 -9.88 -6.25 21.83
CA ILE A 348 -8.78 -6.35 22.79
C ILE A 348 -7.65 -7.12 22.14
N THR A 349 -6.52 -6.44 21.94
CA THR A 349 -5.33 -6.99 21.28
C THR A 349 -4.18 -7.14 22.27
N PRO A 350 -3.62 -8.36 22.45
CA PRO A 350 -2.45 -8.55 23.30
C PRO A 350 -1.17 -8.09 22.59
N VAL A 351 -0.29 -7.42 23.35
CA VAL A 351 1.04 -6.98 22.92
C VAL A 351 2.05 -7.42 23.96
N ALA A 352 3.06 -8.18 23.58
CA ALA A 352 4.14 -8.54 24.45
C ALA A 352 5.09 -7.35 24.66
N GLN A 353 5.32 -6.97 25.90
CA GLN A 353 6.47 -6.19 26.30
C GLN A 353 7.65 -7.13 26.45
N VAL A 354 8.76 -6.86 25.79
CA VAL A 354 9.95 -7.72 25.78
C VAL A 354 11.18 -7.00 26.33
N GLU A 355 12.16 -7.74 26.79
CA GLU A 355 13.47 -7.16 27.08
C GLU A 355 13.99 -6.48 25.81
N PRO A 356 14.55 -5.25 25.92
CA PRO A 356 15.01 -4.51 24.75
C PRO A 356 16.01 -5.32 23.94
N VAL A 357 15.75 -5.47 22.64
CA VAL A 357 16.63 -6.21 21.73
C VAL A 357 16.67 -5.54 20.37
N GLU A 358 17.84 -5.54 19.75
CA GLU A 358 18.04 -4.91 18.45
C GLU A 358 17.71 -5.87 17.30
N ILE A 359 16.87 -5.39 16.33
CA ILE A 359 16.61 -6.06 15.06
C ILE A 359 16.68 -5.02 13.93
N SER A 360 17.57 -5.23 12.97
CA SER A 360 17.72 -4.34 11.81
C SER A 360 17.87 -2.86 12.22
N GLY A 361 18.76 -2.58 13.19
CA GLY A 361 19.07 -1.22 13.65
C GLY A 361 17.98 -0.54 14.48
N ALA A 362 16.92 -1.25 14.86
CA ALA A 362 15.88 -0.74 15.75
C ALA A 362 15.83 -1.53 17.06
N VAL A 363 15.76 -0.81 18.18
CA VAL A 363 15.54 -1.42 19.50
C VAL A 363 14.06 -1.75 19.66
N ILE A 364 13.77 -3.02 19.85
CA ILE A 364 12.43 -3.56 20.01
C ILE A 364 12.14 -3.77 21.48
N THR A 365 11.06 -3.15 21.97
CA THR A 365 10.55 -3.30 23.34
C THR A 365 9.13 -3.87 23.36
N PHE A 366 8.43 -3.87 22.22
CA PHE A 366 7.09 -4.42 22.08
C PHE A 366 6.99 -5.30 20.85
N ALA A 367 6.29 -6.43 20.97
CA ALA A 367 6.00 -7.35 19.86
C ALA A 367 4.52 -7.74 19.87
N SER A 368 3.91 -7.76 18.70
CA SER A 368 2.51 -8.15 18.57
C SER A 368 2.31 -9.63 18.86
N LEU A 369 1.24 -9.95 19.57
CA LEU A 369 0.75 -11.32 19.80
C LEU A 369 -0.54 -11.58 19.00
N ALA A 370 -0.88 -10.70 18.06
CA ALA A 370 -2.04 -10.75 17.17
C ALA A 370 -3.39 -10.90 17.92
N ASN A 371 -3.64 -12.01 18.61
CA ASN A 371 -4.86 -12.29 19.34
C ASN A 371 -4.62 -13.33 20.46
N TYR A 372 -5.65 -13.54 21.27
CA TYR A 372 -5.56 -14.48 22.40
C TYR A 372 -5.46 -15.94 21.97
N ASP A 373 -6.03 -16.30 20.82
CA ASP A 373 -5.94 -17.69 20.32
C ASP A 373 -4.50 -18.05 19.97
N LEU A 374 -3.72 -17.09 19.41
CA LEU A 374 -2.30 -17.29 19.16
C LEU A 374 -1.49 -17.51 20.44
N ILE A 375 -1.82 -16.79 21.51
CA ILE A 375 -1.20 -17.01 22.85
C ILE A 375 -1.44 -18.45 23.31
N LYS A 376 -2.68 -18.94 23.15
CA LYS A 376 -3.04 -20.32 23.52
C LYS A 376 -2.34 -21.34 22.62
N GLU A 377 -2.38 -21.14 21.31
CA GLU A 377 -1.80 -22.05 20.32
C GLU A 377 -0.30 -22.21 20.51
N LYS A 378 0.42 -21.11 20.64
CA LYS A 378 1.87 -21.10 20.87
C LYS A 378 2.24 -21.31 22.35
N ASN A 379 1.24 -21.40 23.22
CA ASN A 379 1.39 -21.55 24.66
C ASN A 379 2.39 -20.52 25.27
N ILE A 380 2.18 -19.24 24.91
CA ILE A 380 3.05 -18.12 25.30
C ILE A 380 2.78 -17.73 26.77
N ASN A 381 3.85 -17.49 27.53
CA ASN A 381 3.78 -16.99 28.90
C ASN A 381 4.79 -15.87 29.18
N ILE A 382 4.56 -15.12 30.26
CA ILE A 382 5.53 -14.17 30.81
C ILE A 382 6.77 -14.94 31.25
N ASN A 383 7.93 -14.38 31.02
CA ASN A 383 9.29 -14.91 31.18
C ASN A 383 9.72 -15.94 30.13
N ASP A 384 8.87 -16.38 29.22
CA ASP A 384 9.31 -17.22 28.11
C ASP A 384 10.34 -16.50 27.24
N ILE A 385 11.33 -17.24 26.74
CA ILE A 385 12.23 -16.75 25.70
C ILE A 385 11.58 -17.07 24.36
N VAL A 386 11.36 -16.02 23.59
CA VAL A 386 10.66 -16.09 22.30
C VAL A 386 11.54 -15.60 21.17
N GLU A 387 11.34 -16.17 20.01
CA GLU A 387 11.86 -15.60 18.77
C GLU A 387 10.90 -14.52 18.29
N ILE A 388 11.41 -13.31 18.18
CA ILE A 388 10.69 -12.22 17.54
C ILE A 388 11.26 -11.95 16.16
N GLN A 389 10.38 -11.68 15.24
CA GLN A 389 10.70 -11.41 13.86
C GLN A 389 10.10 -10.05 13.46
N ARG A 390 10.88 -9.26 12.74
CA ARG A 390 10.43 -8.01 12.18
C ARG A 390 10.11 -8.26 10.73
N ARG A 391 8.83 -8.56 10.44
CA ARG A 391 8.36 -8.82 9.08
C ARG A 391 8.20 -7.51 8.34
N GLY A 392 8.85 -7.39 7.17
CA GLY A 392 8.85 -6.17 6.38
C GLY A 392 9.52 -4.97 7.03
N ASP A 393 10.47 -5.22 7.92
CA ASP A 393 11.24 -4.23 8.69
C ASP A 393 10.40 -3.21 9.48
N VAL A 394 9.14 -3.53 9.78
CA VAL A 394 8.24 -2.56 10.40
C VAL A 394 7.75 -2.99 11.77
N ILE A 395 7.08 -4.13 11.91
CA ILE A 395 6.45 -4.48 13.18
C ILE A 395 6.95 -5.81 13.70
N PRO A 396 7.47 -5.78 14.94
CA PRO A 396 7.89 -7.00 15.60
C PRO A 396 6.67 -7.83 16.01
N HIS A 397 6.77 -9.16 15.82
CA HIS A 397 5.79 -10.10 16.36
C HIS A 397 6.49 -11.34 16.88
N VAL A 398 5.81 -12.04 17.77
CA VAL A 398 6.31 -13.29 18.36
C VAL A 398 6.06 -14.43 17.38
N GLU A 399 7.16 -14.99 16.84
CA GLU A 399 7.09 -16.09 15.87
C GLU A 399 6.88 -17.44 16.57
N LYS A 400 7.70 -17.73 17.57
CA LYS A 400 7.61 -18.98 18.35
C LYS A 400 8.25 -18.83 19.74
N VAL A 401 7.88 -19.73 20.65
CA VAL A 401 8.54 -19.90 21.93
C VAL A 401 9.78 -20.79 21.75
N ILE A 402 10.94 -20.29 22.18
CA ILE A 402 12.22 -21.02 22.13
C ILE A 402 12.44 -21.79 23.42
N THR A 403 12.28 -21.09 24.57
CA THR A 403 12.44 -21.69 25.88
C THR A 403 11.25 -21.38 26.75
N LYS A 404 10.61 -22.42 27.23
CA LYS A 404 9.50 -22.37 28.16
C LYS A 404 10.04 -22.22 29.56
N VAL A 405 9.64 -21.16 30.27
CA VAL A 405 10.06 -20.93 31.65
C VAL A 405 8.93 -21.28 32.62
N ASN A 406 7.70 -20.92 32.27
CA ASN A 406 6.53 -21.18 33.09
C ASN A 406 5.58 -22.16 32.43
N GLN A 407 4.98 -23.08 33.20
CA GLN A 407 3.97 -24.01 32.71
C GLN A 407 2.51 -23.47 32.84
N GLY A 408 2.36 -22.26 33.35
CA GLY A 408 1.04 -21.61 33.45
C GLY A 408 0.45 -21.22 32.09
N HIS A 409 -0.81 -20.79 32.11
CA HIS A 409 -1.49 -20.21 30.96
C HIS A 409 -1.86 -18.77 31.27
N ILE A 410 -1.59 -17.87 30.34
CA ILE A 410 -2.08 -16.51 30.43
C ILE A 410 -3.57 -16.52 30.19
N LEU A 411 -4.30 -15.94 31.12
CA LEU A 411 -5.74 -15.77 30.98
C LEU A 411 -6.04 -14.42 30.32
N ALA A 412 -6.99 -14.44 29.40
CA ALA A 412 -7.51 -13.20 28.82
C ALA A 412 -8.24 -12.40 29.92
N PRO A 413 -8.20 -11.07 29.86
CA PRO A 413 -8.97 -10.23 30.77
C PRO A 413 -10.46 -10.50 30.62
N THR A 414 -11.17 -10.53 31.74
CA THR A 414 -12.63 -10.66 31.76
C THR A 414 -13.33 -9.30 31.69
N HIS A 415 -12.60 -8.23 32.02
CA HIS A 415 -13.07 -6.84 31.99
C HIS A 415 -12.12 -5.97 31.16
N CYS A 416 -12.67 -4.95 30.55
CA CYS A 416 -11.92 -4.00 29.76
C CYS A 416 -10.84 -3.30 30.61
N PRO A 417 -9.57 -3.28 30.18
CA PRO A 417 -8.50 -2.67 30.97
C PRO A 417 -8.64 -1.15 31.16
N LEU A 418 -9.46 -0.48 30.31
CA LEU A 418 -9.62 0.96 30.35
C LEU A 418 -10.94 1.45 30.95
N CYS A 419 -12.04 0.73 30.77
CA CYS A 419 -13.36 1.17 31.27
C CYS A 419 -14.04 0.16 32.19
N HIS A 420 -13.37 -0.94 32.53
CA HIS A 420 -13.82 -2.00 33.44
C HIS A 420 -15.16 -2.66 33.09
N THR A 421 -15.68 -2.40 31.89
CA THR A 421 -16.90 -3.09 31.39
C THR A 421 -16.56 -4.56 31.12
N LYS A 422 -17.47 -5.47 31.47
CA LYS A 422 -17.33 -6.90 31.20
C LYS A 422 -17.15 -7.13 29.69
N LEU A 423 -16.12 -7.86 29.32
CA LEU A 423 -15.81 -8.17 27.94
C LEU A 423 -16.73 -9.26 27.41
N ILE A 424 -16.96 -9.24 26.11
CA ILE A 424 -17.70 -10.26 25.37
C ILE A 424 -16.77 -10.93 24.35
N THR A 425 -17.09 -12.17 24.00
CA THR A 425 -16.41 -12.86 22.91
C THR A 425 -17.32 -12.85 21.69
N GLU A 426 -16.86 -12.25 20.62
CA GLU A 426 -17.55 -12.24 19.34
C GLU A 426 -16.67 -12.96 18.30
N ASN A 427 -17.13 -14.15 17.88
CA ASN A 427 -16.33 -15.11 17.11
C ASN A 427 -15.04 -15.49 17.89
N LYS A 428 -13.87 -15.04 17.40
CA LYS A 428 -12.56 -15.29 18.02
C LYS A 428 -11.98 -14.06 18.71
N PHE A 429 -12.73 -12.95 18.76
CA PHE A 429 -12.25 -11.68 19.31
C PHE A 429 -12.88 -11.42 20.66
N ILE A 430 -12.04 -10.97 21.57
CA ILE A 430 -12.46 -10.41 22.84
C ILE A 430 -12.75 -8.93 22.59
N LYS A 431 -13.93 -8.45 22.97
CA LYS A 431 -14.37 -7.10 22.70
C LYS A 431 -14.93 -6.41 23.93
N CYS A 432 -14.67 -5.12 24.02
CA CYS A 432 -15.35 -4.23 24.94
C CYS A 432 -16.64 -3.72 24.27
N PRO A 433 -17.84 -4.04 24.81
CA PRO A 433 -19.11 -3.62 24.22
C PRO A 433 -19.47 -2.15 24.51
N ASN A 434 -18.68 -1.45 25.32
CA ASN A 434 -18.95 -0.07 25.73
C ASN A 434 -18.44 0.95 24.71
N ILE A 435 -19.17 1.07 23.60
CA ILE A 435 -18.78 1.95 22.47
C ILE A 435 -18.75 3.44 22.87
N ILE A 436 -19.64 3.85 23.78
CA ILE A 436 -19.88 5.27 24.08
C ILE A 436 -18.90 5.82 25.13
N LYS A 437 -18.54 5.02 26.14
CA LYS A 437 -17.78 5.50 27.32
C LYS A 437 -16.39 4.89 27.46
N CYS A 438 -15.98 3.97 26.59
CA CYS A 438 -14.65 3.37 26.66
C CYS A 438 -13.61 4.34 26.11
N PRO A 439 -12.67 4.84 26.95
CA PRO A 439 -11.64 5.78 26.49
C PRO A 439 -10.84 5.27 25.30
N GLY A 440 -10.48 3.99 25.25
CA GLY A 440 -9.73 3.40 24.15
C GLY A 440 -10.49 3.43 22.82
N GLN A 441 -11.81 3.18 22.85
CA GLN A 441 -12.64 3.28 21.65
C GLN A 441 -12.85 4.72 21.20
N ILE A 442 -13.03 5.65 22.14
CA ILE A 442 -13.17 7.08 21.84
C ILE A 442 -11.87 7.59 21.21
N LEU A 443 -10.74 7.44 21.90
CA LEU A 443 -9.43 7.89 21.40
C LEU A 443 -9.06 7.27 20.06
N GLY A 444 -9.27 5.96 19.91
CA GLY A 444 -9.03 5.26 18.66
C GLY A 444 -9.93 5.77 17.52
N SER A 445 -11.21 6.09 17.81
CA SER A 445 -12.12 6.65 16.81
C SER A 445 -11.75 8.08 16.41
N LEU A 446 -11.35 8.92 17.37
CA LEU A 446 -10.88 10.28 17.10
C LEU A 446 -9.58 10.28 16.28
N ARG A 447 -8.67 9.33 16.58
CA ARG A 447 -7.45 9.14 15.80
C ARG A 447 -7.76 8.77 14.35
N LEU A 448 -8.60 7.74 14.14
CA LEU A 448 -8.99 7.30 12.81
C LEU A 448 -9.76 8.37 12.03
N PHE A 449 -10.53 9.23 12.71
CA PHE A 449 -11.14 10.41 12.11
C PHE A 449 -10.09 11.35 11.54
N CYS A 450 -9.08 11.72 12.35
CA CYS A 450 -7.97 12.57 11.90
C CYS A 450 -7.20 11.93 10.74
N ASP A 451 -6.92 10.63 10.82
CA ASP A 451 -6.20 9.90 9.78
C ASP A 451 -7.01 9.81 8.48
N THR A 452 -8.33 9.54 8.58
CA THR A 452 -9.20 9.43 7.40
C THR A 452 -9.37 10.75 6.67
N LEU A 453 -9.44 11.85 7.41
CA LEU A 453 -9.50 13.20 6.82
C LEU A 453 -8.13 13.82 6.56
N GLU A 454 -7.05 13.11 6.89
CA GLU A 454 -5.67 13.58 6.70
C GLU A 454 -5.40 14.92 7.39
N ILE A 455 -5.84 15.04 8.65
CA ILE A 455 -5.54 16.20 9.49
C ILE A 455 -4.10 16.07 9.98
N LYS A 456 -3.21 16.91 9.46
CA LYS A 456 -1.77 16.86 9.78
C LYS A 456 -1.43 17.58 11.08
N GLY A 457 -0.27 17.19 11.66
CA GLY A 457 0.29 17.87 12.83
C GLY A 457 -0.34 17.49 14.18
N ILE A 458 -1.37 16.65 14.20
CA ILE A 458 -1.99 16.16 15.42
C ILE A 458 -1.55 14.72 15.72
N SER A 459 -0.86 14.52 16.86
CA SER A 459 -0.36 13.22 17.28
C SER A 459 -1.33 12.51 18.24
N ASP A 460 -1.15 11.19 18.44
CA ASP A 460 -1.91 10.42 19.43
C ASP A 460 -1.85 11.06 20.82
N LYS A 461 -0.66 11.48 21.24
CA LYS A 461 -0.46 12.15 22.53
C LYS A 461 -1.20 13.48 22.60
N THR A 462 -1.32 14.20 21.48
CA THR A 462 -2.10 15.45 21.41
C THR A 462 -3.59 15.15 21.56
N ILE A 463 -4.11 14.15 20.84
CA ILE A 463 -5.53 13.73 20.94
C ILE A 463 -5.84 13.26 22.36
N GLU A 464 -4.97 12.45 22.96
CA GLU A 464 -5.12 11.98 24.33
C GLU A 464 -5.16 13.14 25.32
N LYS A 465 -4.26 14.14 25.17
CA LYS A 465 -4.21 15.28 26.04
C LYS A 465 -5.45 16.18 25.91
N LEU A 466 -5.90 16.44 24.68
CA LEU A 466 -7.14 17.18 24.41
C LEU A 466 -8.36 16.47 25.02
N TYR A 467 -8.40 15.14 24.93
CA TYR A 467 -9.45 14.32 25.56
C TYR A 467 -9.40 14.40 27.09
N GLN A 468 -8.22 14.31 27.71
CA GLN A 468 -8.02 14.46 29.16
C GLN A 468 -8.48 15.84 29.67
N LEU A 469 -8.25 16.89 28.87
CA LEU A 469 -8.72 18.24 29.14
C LEU A 469 -10.23 18.43 28.86
N ASN A 470 -10.94 17.39 28.45
CA ASN A 470 -12.35 17.41 28.05
C ASN A 470 -12.67 18.36 26.88
N LEU A 471 -11.69 18.68 26.04
CA LEU A 471 -11.85 19.54 24.88
C LEU A 471 -12.41 18.79 23.68
N ILE A 472 -12.16 17.47 23.59
CA ILE A 472 -12.68 16.61 22.51
C ILE A 472 -13.23 15.30 23.07
N LYS A 473 -14.40 14.86 22.59
CA LYS A 473 -15.02 13.55 22.84
C LYS A 473 -15.62 12.98 21.56
N LEU A 474 -16.06 13.84 20.67
CA LEU A 474 -16.63 13.52 19.38
C LEU A 474 -15.82 14.26 18.28
N PRO A 475 -15.86 13.76 17.01
CA PRO A 475 -15.05 14.37 15.94
C PRO A 475 -15.43 15.82 15.63
N GLY A 476 -16.69 16.21 15.83
CA GLY A 476 -17.11 17.59 15.66
C GLY A 476 -16.42 18.57 16.60
N ASP A 477 -15.95 18.09 17.75
CA ASP A 477 -15.29 18.96 18.75
C ASP A 477 -13.96 19.52 18.22
N PHE A 478 -13.29 18.82 17.29
CA PHE A 478 -12.08 19.35 16.64
C PHE A 478 -12.30 20.69 15.96
N TYR A 479 -13.47 20.91 15.37
CA TYR A 479 -13.78 22.18 14.67
C TYR A 479 -14.03 23.35 15.60
N ASN A 480 -14.22 23.09 16.89
CA ASN A 480 -14.44 24.08 17.94
C ASN A 480 -13.17 24.47 18.71
N LEU A 481 -12.03 23.77 18.46
CA LEU A 481 -10.75 24.03 19.10
C LEU A 481 -10.20 25.41 18.71
N LYS A 482 -9.49 26.04 19.66
CA LYS A 482 -8.81 27.32 19.50
C LYS A 482 -7.29 27.13 19.65
N VAL A 483 -6.51 28.06 19.13
CA VAL A 483 -5.05 28.01 19.26
C VAL A 483 -4.61 27.99 20.74
N SER A 484 -5.32 28.67 21.61
CA SER A 484 -5.06 28.69 23.07
C SER A 484 -5.19 27.32 23.73
N ASP A 485 -5.97 26.38 23.14
CA ASP A 485 -6.16 25.05 23.72
C ASP A 485 -4.90 24.19 23.59
N PHE A 486 -4.00 24.55 22.67
CA PHE A 486 -2.72 23.86 22.45
C PHE A 486 -1.56 24.45 23.24
N GLU A 487 -1.66 25.69 23.72
CA GLU A 487 -0.56 26.38 24.42
C GLU A 487 -0.18 25.69 25.74
N ASN A 488 -1.13 25.01 26.38
CA ASN A 488 -0.93 24.25 27.61
C ASN A 488 -0.52 22.79 27.40
N ILE A 489 -0.30 22.39 26.15
CA ILE A 489 0.13 21.01 25.85
C ILE A 489 1.64 20.99 25.68
N PRO A 490 2.40 20.22 26.50
CA PRO A 490 3.84 20.15 26.42
C PRO A 490 4.32 19.78 24.99
N GLY A 491 5.24 20.57 24.45
CA GLY A 491 5.79 20.40 23.10
C GLY A 491 4.95 21.01 21.97
N LEU A 492 3.83 21.67 22.29
CA LEU A 492 3.03 22.45 21.34
C LEU A 492 3.02 23.91 21.78
N GLY A 493 3.35 24.80 20.86
CA GLY A 493 3.24 26.27 21.07
C GLY A 493 2.22 26.84 20.09
N THR A 494 2.03 28.16 20.17
CA THR A 494 1.10 28.94 19.33
C THR A 494 1.24 28.59 17.83
N LYS A 495 2.48 28.48 17.31
CA LYS A 495 2.73 28.15 15.89
C LYS A 495 2.19 26.76 15.53
N SER A 496 2.46 25.75 16.36
CA SER A 496 1.96 24.39 16.13
C SER A 496 0.44 24.32 16.25
N GLY A 497 -0.14 24.99 17.25
CA GLY A 497 -1.58 25.11 17.43
C GLY A 497 -2.24 25.77 16.22
N THR A 498 -1.67 26.88 15.72
CA THR A 498 -2.17 27.56 14.51
C THR A 498 -2.17 26.63 13.30
N ASN A 499 -1.09 25.88 13.08
CA ASN A 499 -1.00 24.91 11.96
C ASN A 499 -2.07 23.82 12.07
N ILE A 500 -2.26 23.24 13.25
CA ILE A 500 -3.28 22.21 13.49
C ILE A 500 -4.69 22.77 13.24
N ILE A 501 -4.99 23.96 13.75
CA ILE A 501 -6.30 24.60 13.51
C ILE A 501 -6.52 24.84 12.02
N ASN A 502 -5.53 25.34 11.29
CA ASN A 502 -5.63 25.56 9.85
C ASN A 502 -5.91 24.24 9.10
N GLU A 503 -5.25 23.13 9.46
CA GLU A 503 -5.50 21.80 8.88
C GLU A 503 -6.93 21.32 9.16
N ILE A 504 -7.44 21.51 10.38
CA ILE A 504 -8.81 21.18 10.76
C ILE A 504 -9.82 22.03 9.96
N GLN A 505 -9.60 23.37 9.91
CA GLN A 505 -10.51 24.27 9.21
C GLN A 505 -10.51 24.04 7.70
N ALA A 506 -9.40 23.60 7.10
CA ALA A 506 -9.33 23.19 5.70
C ALA A 506 -10.23 21.97 5.38
N LYS A 507 -10.66 21.22 6.40
CA LYS A 507 -11.57 20.06 6.29
C LYS A 507 -13.02 20.39 6.68
N LYS A 508 -13.43 21.65 6.64
CA LYS A 508 -14.81 22.07 6.93
C LYS A 508 -15.81 21.76 5.81
N SER A 509 -15.34 21.48 4.61
CA SER A 509 -16.17 21.15 3.44
C SER A 509 -15.92 19.69 3.07
N LEU A 510 -16.89 18.81 3.32
CA LEU A 510 -16.76 17.36 3.14
C LEU A 510 -17.89 16.80 2.27
N THR A 511 -17.59 15.78 1.49
CA THR A 511 -18.61 14.97 0.83
C THR A 511 -19.27 14.02 1.82
N LEU A 512 -20.51 13.61 1.56
CA LEU A 512 -21.20 12.60 2.37
C LEU A 512 -20.37 11.32 2.51
N ARG A 513 -19.68 10.92 1.43
CA ARG A 513 -18.77 9.77 1.44
C ARG A 513 -17.64 9.95 2.44
N GLN A 514 -16.95 11.10 2.44
CA GLN A 514 -15.85 11.37 3.37
C GLN A 514 -16.33 11.33 4.82
N ILE A 515 -17.52 11.86 5.10
CA ILE A 515 -18.13 11.82 6.43
C ILE A 515 -18.38 10.38 6.88
N LEU A 516 -18.95 9.55 6.01
CA LEU A 516 -19.25 8.15 6.32
C LEU A 516 -17.98 7.28 6.43
N ASP A 517 -16.98 7.54 5.59
CA ASP A 517 -15.67 6.88 5.70
C ASP A 517 -14.98 7.25 7.02
N ALA A 518 -15.04 8.51 7.43
CA ALA A 518 -14.47 9.00 8.69
C ALA A 518 -15.25 8.54 9.94
N ALA A 519 -16.54 8.23 9.80
CA ALA A 519 -17.36 7.69 10.89
C ALA A 519 -17.03 6.23 11.25
N ILE A 520 -16.30 5.51 10.40
CA ILE A 520 -15.80 4.13 10.63
C ILE A 520 -16.95 3.21 11.07
N ILE A 521 -17.99 3.15 10.25
CA ILE A 521 -19.18 2.38 10.52
C ILE A 521 -18.87 0.89 10.33
N PRO A 522 -19.13 0.03 11.34
CA PRO A 522 -18.91 -1.41 11.23
C PRO A 522 -19.62 -2.03 10.02
N ASN A 523 -18.92 -2.87 9.27
CA ASN A 523 -19.41 -3.55 8.06
C ASN A 523 -19.85 -2.64 6.90
N PHE A 524 -19.54 -1.34 6.95
CA PHE A 524 -19.92 -0.34 5.97
C PHE A 524 -18.66 0.22 5.28
N SER A 525 -18.10 -0.54 4.36
CA SER A 525 -16.90 -0.16 3.62
C SER A 525 -17.17 0.96 2.61
N SER A 526 -16.13 1.71 2.20
CA SER A 526 -16.21 2.77 1.19
C SER A 526 -16.91 2.34 -0.10
N LYS A 527 -16.70 1.09 -0.55
CA LYS A 527 -17.42 0.52 -1.71
C LYS A 527 -18.94 0.44 -1.45
N ARG A 528 -19.34 0.02 -0.25
CA ARG A 528 -20.75 -0.07 0.15
C ARG A 528 -21.36 1.32 0.32
N ILE A 529 -20.61 2.25 0.88
CA ILE A 529 -21.00 3.66 0.98
C ILE A 529 -21.31 4.21 -0.41
N ILE A 530 -20.42 4.04 -1.38
CA ILE A 530 -20.64 4.47 -2.76
C ILE A 530 -21.87 3.77 -3.37
N GLN A 531 -22.00 2.47 -3.18
CA GLN A 531 -23.15 1.71 -3.70
C GLN A 531 -24.48 2.24 -3.16
N ILE A 532 -24.55 2.54 -1.87
CA ILE A 532 -25.75 3.02 -1.21
C ILE A 532 -26.06 4.47 -1.63
N ILE A 533 -25.02 5.34 -1.73
CA ILE A 533 -25.18 6.69 -2.25
C ILE A 533 -25.71 6.65 -3.69
N ASN A 534 -25.14 5.81 -4.56
CA ASN A 534 -25.57 5.66 -5.96
C ASN A 534 -27.00 5.06 -6.09
N ALA A 535 -27.47 4.34 -5.09
CA ALA A 535 -28.84 3.83 -5.02
C ALA A 535 -29.87 4.87 -4.57
N GLY A 536 -29.46 6.15 -4.42
CA GLY A 536 -30.34 7.26 -4.06
C GLY A 536 -30.37 7.63 -2.59
N PHE A 537 -29.54 6.99 -1.74
CA PHE A 537 -29.34 7.39 -0.33
C PHE A 537 -28.16 8.39 -0.26
N ASP A 538 -28.31 9.52 -0.91
CA ASP A 538 -27.29 10.51 -1.23
C ASP A 538 -27.29 11.74 -0.29
N THR A 539 -28.13 11.73 0.75
CA THR A 539 -28.13 12.76 1.79
C THR A 539 -27.92 12.16 3.18
N PRO A 540 -27.37 12.93 4.14
CA PRO A 540 -27.22 12.49 5.53
C PRO A 540 -28.51 11.93 6.13
N GLU A 541 -29.65 12.59 5.90
CA GLU A 541 -30.96 12.19 6.43
C GLU A 541 -31.39 10.82 5.89
N LYS A 542 -31.19 10.58 4.59
CA LYS A 542 -31.51 9.29 3.95
C LYS A 542 -30.65 8.16 4.52
N ILE A 543 -29.36 8.42 4.76
CA ILE A 543 -28.44 7.42 5.34
C ILE A 543 -28.80 7.12 6.81
N LEU A 544 -29.02 8.15 7.64
CA LEU A 544 -29.32 7.98 9.05
C LEU A 544 -30.69 7.32 9.29
N ASN A 545 -31.61 7.43 8.35
CA ASN A 545 -32.95 6.84 8.41
C ASN A 545 -33.12 5.60 7.48
N ILE A 546 -32.04 5.08 6.89
CA ILE A 546 -32.10 3.88 6.05
C ILE A 546 -32.60 2.67 6.84
N THR A 547 -33.45 1.87 6.24
CA THR A 547 -34.02 0.67 6.88
C THR A 547 -33.37 -0.62 6.39
N VAL A 548 -33.49 -1.70 7.17
CA VAL A 548 -32.97 -3.02 6.79
C VAL A 548 -33.56 -3.51 5.46
N PRO A 549 -34.89 -3.41 5.20
CA PRO A 549 -35.44 -3.80 3.88
C PRO A 549 -34.88 -2.99 2.71
N GLN A 550 -34.63 -1.69 2.89
CA GLN A 550 -34.01 -0.86 1.87
C GLN A 550 -32.57 -1.29 1.56
N LEU A 551 -31.79 -1.62 2.60
CA LEU A 551 -30.44 -2.15 2.42
C LEU A 551 -30.45 -3.52 1.73
N GLU A 552 -31.37 -4.41 2.10
CA GLU A 552 -31.51 -5.76 1.53
C GLU A 552 -31.90 -5.71 0.05
N SER A 553 -32.66 -4.71 -0.38
CA SER A 553 -33.05 -4.54 -1.80
C SER A 553 -31.85 -4.23 -2.72
N LEU A 554 -30.70 -3.87 -2.16
CA LEU A 554 -29.53 -3.50 -2.94
C LEU A 554 -28.71 -4.73 -3.37
N PRO A 555 -28.15 -4.74 -4.60
CA PRO A 555 -27.39 -5.88 -5.12
C PRO A 555 -26.26 -6.33 -4.20
N GLY A 556 -26.23 -7.62 -3.85
CA GLY A 556 -25.16 -8.21 -3.03
C GLY A 556 -25.19 -7.80 -1.54
N ILE A 557 -26.30 -7.28 -1.04
CA ILE A 557 -26.56 -7.06 0.38
C ILE A 557 -27.66 -8.05 0.81
N GLN A 558 -27.28 -9.11 1.52
CA GLN A 558 -28.20 -10.06 2.13
C GLN A 558 -28.67 -9.55 3.50
N ILE A 559 -29.76 -10.11 4.02
CA ILE A 559 -30.39 -9.71 5.28
C ILE A 559 -29.41 -9.57 6.44
N THR A 560 -28.52 -10.54 6.65
CA THR A 560 -27.51 -10.51 7.72
C THR A 560 -26.52 -9.37 7.61
N LEU A 561 -26.17 -8.98 6.36
CA LEU A 561 -25.29 -7.83 6.12
C LEU A 561 -26.07 -6.52 6.26
N ALA A 562 -27.31 -6.48 5.78
CA ALA A 562 -28.20 -5.33 5.92
C ALA A 562 -28.42 -4.96 7.41
N GLU A 563 -28.70 -5.96 8.25
CA GLU A 563 -28.82 -5.77 9.70
C GLU A 563 -27.53 -5.22 10.33
N LYS A 564 -26.37 -5.76 9.96
CA LYS A 564 -25.06 -5.29 10.46
C LYS A 564 -24.73 -3.86 10.05
N ILE A 565 -25.03 -3.50 8.80
CA ILE A 565 -24.86 -2.12 8.32
C ILE A 565 -25.79 -1.19 9.07
N TYR A 566 -27.06 -1.55 9.19
CA TYR A 566 -28.05 -0.77 9.94
C TYR A 566 -27.61 -0.53 11.39
N GLN A 567 -27.27 -1.60 12.11
CA GLN A 567 -26.76 -1.51 13.49
C GLN A 567 -25.48 -0.67 13.57
N GLY A 568 -24.59 -0.81 12.59
CA GLY A 568 -23.37 -0.01 12.48
C GLY A 568 -23.68 1.49 12.36
N ILE A 569 -24.60 1.88 11.47
CA ILE A 569 -25.03 3.28 11.31
C ILE A 569 -25.66 3.79 12.63
N GLN A 570 -26.57 3.03 13.22
CA GLN A 570 -27.22 3.44 14.48
C GLN A 570 -26.21 3.61 15.62
N SER A 571 -25.23 2.71 15.73
CA SER A 571 -24.17 2.80 16.75
C SER A 571 -23.26 4.01 16.59
N ARG A 572 -23.14 4.55 15.38
CA ARG A 572 -22.29 5.71 15.03
C ARG A 572 -23.09 6.98 14.77
N LYS A 573 -24.40 6.98 14.99
CA LYS A 573 -25.28 8.11 14.70
C LYS A 573 -24.78 9.42 15.33
N ASN A 574 -24.53 9.43 16.63
CA ASN A 574 -24.03 10.62 17.35
C ASN A 574 -22.67 11.09 16.80
N PHE A 575 -21.82 10.16 16.36
CA PHE A 575 -20.53 10.46 15.78
C PHE A 575 -20.68 11.14 14.42
N ILE A 576 -21.60 10.64 13.57
CA ILE A 576 -21.91 11.21 12.26
C ILE A 576 -22.56 12.59 12.44
N GLU A 577 -23.55 12.72 13.30
CA GLU A 577 -24.24 13.98 13.60
C GLU A 577 -23.27 15.04 14.13
N SER A 578 -22.30 14.64 14.95
CA SER A 578 -21.27 15.52 15.45
C SER A 578 -20.42 16.11 14.33
N ILE A 579 -20.08 15.35 13.30
CA ILE A 579 -19.38 15.86 12.11
C ILE A 579 -20.30 16.81 11.34
N LEU A 580 -21.53 16.36 11.01
CA LEU A 580 -22.48 17.11 10.20
C LEU A 580 -22.83 18.48 10.77
N ASN A 581 -22.89 18.61 12.08
CA ASN A 581 -23.19 19.88 12.76
C ASN A 581 -22.06 20.93 12.65
N ASN A 582 -20.86 20.51 12.18
CA ASN A 582 -19.67 21.37 12.18
C ASN A 582 -19.04 21.53 10.79
N VAL A 583 -19.56 20.82 9.78
CA VAL A 583 -19.03 20.87 8.41
C VAL A 583 -20.13 21.20 7.40
N GLU A 584 -19.73 21.81 6.30
CA GLU A 584 -20.59 21.96 5.12
C GLU A 584 -20.56 20.65 4.31
N THR A 585 -21.74 20.08 4.07
CA THR A 585 -21.87 18.86 3.27
C THR A 585 -22.20 19.22 1.84
N HIS A 586 -21.41 18.74 0.89
CA HIS A 586 -21.68 18.90 -0.52
C HIS A 586 -21.73 17.56 -1.25
N HIS A 587 -22.46 17.53 -2.36
CA HIS A 587 -22.50 16.36 -3.22
C HIS A 587 -21.13 16.15 -3.87
N ASP A 588 -20.67 14.92 -3.92
CA ASP A 588 -19.47 14.56 -4.67
C ASP A 588 -19.75 14.79 -6.16
N ALA A 589 -19.21 15.90 -6.71
CA ALA A 589 -19.41 16.25 -8.10
C ALA A 589 -18.92 15.16 -9.07
N SER A 590 -18.04 14.29 -8.62
CA SER A 590 -17.59 13.11 -9.38
C SER A 590 -18.65 12.01 -9.46
N LEU A 591 -19.64 12.01 -8.54
CA LEU A 591 -20.77 11.05 -8.54
C LEU A 591 -22.01 11.58 -9.31
N LEU A 592 -22.10 12.90 -9.55
CA LEU A 592 -23.31 13.54 -10.10
C LEU A 592 -23.40 13.59 -11.64
N LYS A 593 -22.46 13.03 -12.39
CA LYS A 593 -22.53 12.99 -13.87
C LYS A 593 -22.03 11.66 -14.47
N ILE A 594 -22.36 10.56 -13.88
CA ILE A 594 -22.31 9.30 -14.62
C ILE A 594 -23.68 9.18 -15.29
N LYS A 595 -23.78 9.57 -16.57
CA LYS A 595 -24.86 9.08 -17.43
C LYS A 595 -24.86 7.56 -17.30
N GLN A 596 -25.86 7.00 -16.65
CA GLN A 596 -26.01 5.54 -16.51
C GLN A 596 -26.62 4.94 -17.80
N THR A 597 -26.08 5.33 -18.96
CA THR A 597 -26.59 4.91 -20.27
C THR A 597 -26.53 3.41 -20.48
N LEU A 598 -25.65 2.71 -19.72
CA LEU A 598 -25.45 1.27 -19.81
C LEU A 598 -25.94 0.50 -18.58
N LEU A 599 -26.78 1.13 -17.74
CA LEU A 599 -27.30 0.51 -16.52
C LEU A 599 -27.97 -0.83 -16.82
N ASN A 600 -27.62 -1.88 -16.05
CA ASN A 600 -28.11 -3.25 -16.16
C ASN A 600 -27.79 -3.97 -17.49
N LYS A 601 -26.96 -3.40 -18.37
CA LYS A 601 -26.49 -4.09 -19.58
C LYS A 601 -25.20 -4.84 -19.32
N SER A 602 -25.08 -6.04 -19.86
CA SER A 602 -23.92 -6.92 -19.72
C SER A 602 -23.15 -7.02 -21.04
N PHE A 603 -21.85 -6.79 -20.99
CA PHE A 603 -20.98 -6.73 -22.16
C PHE A 603 -19.87 -7.78 -22.06
N ALA A 604 -19.55 -8.42 -23.17
CA ALA A 604 -18.33 -9.20 -23.33
C ALA A 604 -17.49 -8.58 -24.44
N ILE A 605 -16.18 -8.76 -24.39
CA ILE A 605 -15.24 -8.20 -25.36
C ILE A 605 -14.37 -9.31 -25.93
N THR A 606 -14.12 -9.28 -27.26
CA THR A 606 -13.21 -10.20 -27.96
C THR A 606 -12.55 -9.52 -29.16
N GLY A 607 -11.44 -10.08 -29.64
CA GLY A 607 -10.71 -9.58 -30.81
C GLY A 607 -9.86 -8.34 -30.53
N THR A 608 -9.31 -7.78 -31.60
CA THR A 608 -8.46 -6.59 -31.57
C THR A 608 -9.33 -5.33 -31.69
N LEU A 609 -9.16 -4.39 -30.78
CA LEU A 609 -9.89 -3.12 -30.73
C LEU A 609 -8.92 -1.97 -31.03
N SER A 610 -9.44 -0.79 -31.38
CA SER A 610 -8.63 0.40 -31.65
C SER A 610 -8.11 1.03 -30.37
N GLN A 611 -8.85 0.88 -29.27
CA GLN A 611 -8.45 1.32 -27.93
C GLN A 611 -8.05 0.10 -27.06
N PRO A 612 -7.25 0.32 -26.01
CA PRO A 612 -6.98 -0.74 -25.05
C PRO A 612 -8.28 -1.31 -24.48
N ARG A 613 -8.40 -2.61 -24.47
CA ARG A 613 -9.58 -3.32 -23.96
C ARG A 613 -10.00 -2.83 -22.56
N LYS A 614 -9.02 -2.49 -21.73
CA LYS A 614 -9.22 -1.97 -20.39
C LYS A 614 -9.99 -0.66 -20.38
N ASP A 615 -9.73 0.23 -21.31
CA ASP A 615 -10.37 1.54 -21.39
C ASP A 615 -11.86 1.40 -21.75
N ILE A 616 -12.18 0.44 -22.62
CA ILE A 616 -13.57 0.10 -22.95
C ILE A 616 -14.27 -0.57 -21.75
N GLU A 617 -13.60 -1.46 -21.05
CA GLU A 617 -14.11 -2.09 -19.83
C GLU A 617 -14.39 -1.03 -18.73
N GLU A 618 -13.49 -0.09 -18.55
CA GLU A 618 -13.66 1.05 -17.61
C GLU A 618 -14.81 1.96 -18.02
N LYS A 619 -14.94 2.26 -19.32
CA LYS A 619 -16.06 3.05 -19.86
C LYS A 619 -17.40 2.36 -19.63
N ILE A 620 -17.49 1.04 -19.84
CA ILE A 620 -18.71 0.26 -19.57
C ILE A 620 -19.07 0.34 -18.08
N ILE A 621 -18.11 0.10 -17.20
CA ILE A 621 -18.32 0.12 -15.74
C ILE A 621 -18.69 1.52 -15.26
N SER A 622 -18.02 2.56 -15.77
CA SER A 622 -18.30 3.95 -15.40
C SER A 622 -19.71 4.42 -15.82
N LEU A 623 -20.28 3.79 -16.84
CA LEU A 623 -21.64 4.08 -17.33
C LEU A 623 -22.71 3.13 -16.75
N GLY A 624 -22.36 2.33 -15.73
CA GLY A 624 -23.28 1.44 -15.02
C GLY A 624 -23.47 0.05 -15.64
N GLY A 625 -22.70 -0.30 -16.68
CA GLY A 625 -22.75 -1.61 -17.32
C GLY A 625 -21.91 -2.67 -16.59
N ASN A 626 -22.14 -3.94 -16.89
CA ASN A 626 -21.43 -5.09 -16.35
C ASN A 626 -20.55 -5.74 -17.40
N ILE A 627 -19.36 -6.21 -17.00
CA ILE A 627 -18.44 -6.95 -17.87
C ILE A 627 -18.56 -8.45 -17.59
N SER A 628 -18.74 -9.24 -18.65
CA SER A 628 -18.73 -10.70 -18.61
C SER A 628 -17.46 -11.25 -19.24
N SER A 629 -16.83 -12.19 -18.55
CA SER A 629 -15.65 -12.90 -19.06
C SER A 629 -16.00 -13.94 -20.15
N SER A 630 -17.26 -14.38 -20.20
CA SER A 630 -17.80 -15.36 -21.15
C SER A 630 -19.16 -14.91 -21.66
N ILE A 631 -19.60 -15.46 -22.78
CA ILE A 631 -20.96 -15.26 -23.30
C ILE A 631 -21.92 -16.25 -22.64
N THR A 632 -22.95 -15.72 -22.03
CA THR A 632 -24.06 -16.47 -21.40
C THR A 632 -25.40 -15.91 -21.90
N SER A 633 -26.52 -16.55 -21.54
CA SER A 633 -27.87 -16.05 -21.84
C SER A 633 -28.15 -14.65 -21.26
N ASN A 634 -27.36 -14.21 -20.27
CA ASN A 634 -27.46 -12.92 -19.61
C ASN A 634 -26.47 -11.87 -20.18
N THR A 635 -25.80 -12.17 -21.29
CA THR A 635 -24.89 -11.23 -21.95
C THR A 635 -25.62 -10.51 -23.06
N ASP A 636 -25.79 -9.20 -22.97
CA ASP A 636 -26.55 -8.40 -23.92
C ASP A 636 -25.75 -8.08 -25.19
N TYR A 637 -24.46 -7.79 -25.01
CA TYR A 637 -23.62 -7.32 -26.12
C TYR A 637 -22.25 -8.02 -26.13
N LEU A 638 -21.78 -8.34 -27.36
CA LEU A 638 -20.38 -8.69 -27.61
C LEU A 638 -19.73 -7.57 -28.41
N ILE A 639 -18.71 -6.92 -27.87
CA ILE A 639 -17.95 -5.87 -28.55
C ILE A 639 -16.77 -6.52 -29.29
N THR A 640 -16.69 -6.30 -30.59
CA THR A 640 -15.58 -6.76 -31.45
C THR A 640 -15.57 -5.99 -32.77
N ASN A 641 -14.37 -5.66 -33.28
CA ASN A 641 -14.22 -5.10 -34.63
C ASN A 641 -14.05 -6.20 -35.71
N GLU A 642 -14.03 -7.47 -35.32
CA GLU A 642 -13.89 -8.61 -36.22
C GLU A 642 -15.28 -9.09 -36.68
N THR A 643 -15.58 -8.98 -37.99
CA THR A 643 -16.85 -9.37 -38.56
C THR A 643 -17.02 -10.90 -38.71
N ASN A 644 -15.89 -11.65 -38.74
CA ASN A 644 -15.86 -13.10 -38.77
C ASN A 644 -14.72 -13.62 -37.88
N SER A 645 -15.00 -13.78 -36.59
CA SER A 645 -13.98 -14.25 -35.64
C SER A 645 -14.12 -15.73 -35.35
N SER A 646 -13.01 -16.46 -35.36
CA SER A 646 -12.96 -17.87 -34.94
C SER A 646 -13.03 -18.05 -33.41
N SER A 647 -13.09 -16.96 -32.64
CA SER A 647 -13.07 -16.98 -31.18
C SER A 647 -14.29 -17.70 -30.60
N SER A 648 -14.10 -18.43 -29.52
CA SER A 648 -15.19 -19.13 -28.82
C SER A 648 -16.29 -18.17 -28.33
N LYS A 649 -15.95 -16.93 -27.98
CA LYS A 649 -16.92 -15.89 -27.60
C LYS A 649 -17.79 -15.49 -28.79
N PHE A 650 -17.21 -15.29 -29.96
CA PHE A 650 -17.95 -14.90 -31.16
C PHE A 650 -18.96 -16.01 -31.57
N LYS A 651 -18.51 -17.28 -31.62
CA LYS A 651 -19.37 -18.43 -31.92
C LYS A 651 -20.50 -18.61 -30.91
N ASN A 652 -20.20 -18.42 -29.61
CA ASN A 652 -21.21 -18.48 -28.56
C ASN A 652 -22.21 -17.33 -28.64
N ALA A 653 -21.78 -16.11 -28.98
CA ALA A 653 -22.67 -14.98 -29.21
C ALA A 653 -23.66 -15.23 -30.33
N GLN A 654 -23.19 -15.77 -31.48
CA GLN A 654 -24.06 -16.17 -32.58
C GLN A 654 -25.06 -17.26 -32.16
N LYS A 655 -24.60 -18.26 -31.40
CA LYS A 655 -25.44 -19.38 -30.94
C LYS A 655 -26.52 -18.94 -29.94
N LEU A 656 -26.21 -17.96 -29.06
CA LEU A 656 -27.11 -17.48 -27.99
C LEU A 656 -27.91 -16.25 -28.42
N GLY A 657 -27.71 -15.72 -29.62
CA GLY A 657 -28.40 -14.52 -30.08
C GLY A 657 -27.93 -13.24 -29.42
N THR A 658 -26.76 -13.25 -28.76
CA THR A 658 -26.16 -12.05 -28.14
C THR A 658 -25.83 -11.02 -29.23
N LYS A 659 -26.21 -9.76 -29.03
CA LYS A 659 -25.99 -8.71 -30.04
C LYS A 659 -24.51 -8.39 -30.17
N ILE A 660 -23.95 -8.61 -31.37
CA ILE A 660 -22.56 -8.31 -31.68
C ILE A 660 -22.49 -6.87 -32.20
N ILE A 661 -21.64 -6.04 -31.58
CA ILE A 661 -21.46 -4.62 -31.93
C ILE A 661 -19.97 -4.30 -32.10
N THR A 662 -19.69 -3.34 -32.97
CA THR A 662 -18.34 -2.78 -33.12
C THR A 662 -18.01 -1.79 -32.01
N GLU A 663 -16.73 -1.46 -31.87
CA GLU A 663 -16.28 -0.41 -30.94
C GLU A 663 -16.92 0.96 -31.24
N ALA A 664 -17.13 1.29 -32.51
CA ALA A 664 -17.80 2.51 -32.92
C ALA A 664 -19.30 2.53 -32.52
N GLU A 665 -19.99 1.41 -32.64
CA GLU A 665 -21.37 1.25 -32.19
C GLU A 665 -21.49 1.27 -30.67
N PHE A 666 -20.52 0.67 -29.98
CA PHE A 666 -20.42 0.77 -28.52
C PHE A 666 -20.26 2.22 -28.07
N ASN A 667 -19.37 3.01 -28.71
CA ASN A 667 -19.19 4.42 -28.35
C ASN A 667 -20.47 5.23 -28.52
N LYS A 668 -21.22 4.98 -29.60
CA LYS A 668 -22.56 5.61 -29.79
C LYS A 668 -23.59 5.18 -28.74
N LEU A 669 -23.47 3.97 -28.21
CA LEU A 669 -24.35 3.46 -27.16
C LEU A 669 -23.98 4.04 -25.79
N ALA A 670 -22.71 4.41 -25.63
CA ALA A 670 -22.13 4.96 -24.41
C ALA A 670 -22.33 6.48 -24.26
N ASP A 671 -22.44 7.18 -25.38
CA ASP A 671 -22.72 8.65 -25.43
C ASP A 671 -24.20 8.96 -25.18
#